data_4a3658eb78cdec83397d4e1d789abcce
#
_entry.id   4a3658eb78cdec83397d4e1d789abcce
#
_cell.length_a   1.000
_cell.length_b   1.000
_cell.length_c   1.000
_cell.angle_alpha   90.00
_cell.angle_beta   90.00
_cell.angle_gamma   90.00
#
_symmetry.space_group_name_H-M   'P 1'
#
loop_
_entity.id
_entity.type
_entity.pdbx_description
1 polymer ?
#
loop_
_entity_poly.entity_id
_entity_poly.type
_entity_poly.pdbx_seq_one_letter_code
_entity_poly.pdbx_strand_id
1 'polypeptide(L)'
;MEFKIIIMKTFALNRLAAHCQLAITRPELILCSAILSMPYAYADTSDTQKKSTKDIEIINVVGAKDLHDKRYKTPAMNTATGLDLSYLETPQSVTSVTRQMMHDQQLNSVIEAMTSVAGINARPMDNDRYSISSRGIAVTSILYDGVPTTYDTRFNYGDNLIDTAIYERVEIVRGATGLMTGAGNPSAAINLIRKRPTQEFMGSTSVSVGSWNNLRGMVDLSSGLNDSGSIRGRVVAAYQDKESFQDRYQQQRTTLYGIVETDISDSTLLTFGVDYQDTTPDATMSGGLPLFHSDGSRTHYDRATSTAPDWASAHTQGLNTFASLEHRFDNGWELKGTYSYGDNSLEYNVLWATGYPDPVTNLGATAGSIAYIDGSRTQHNLDLRTQGMFALFGQEHQLTFGWTGQRQEFANPYYYPTAAVPPLGDFRDANFQYPKPQWKETHTTGSFGETEQSAAYVATQLNLTDALALLAGLRLNQWQTDQDNFGSKYDFNVDNELTTYFGLTYALGEQYSLYASYTDIFAPQTLQRIDASYIDPVKGKNYEAGIKASLMDESLDMSLSVFEIRQDNVGERTGDVLPGTTIPVYREVNGTKTQGFEFESTGKITDDWNIYFGYTQFSTDDPKGNRINTTSPRQQLKLFTTYTFSGDWNKLQVGAGVNWQSRVYQTVNSPLGRVEVEQGSYALASLMASYAFTEQLKLSANVHNALDKTYYSQVGQYSQFQYGTPRSVSVNVDYRF
;
A
#
# COMPACT_ATOMS: atom_id res chain seq x y z
N MET A 1 25.03 22.62 -28.08
CA MET A 1 24.30 21.63 -27.30
C MET A 1 25.20 21.30 -26.12
N GLU A 2 25.14 22.12 -25.07
CA GLU A 2 26.05 22.03 -23.90
C GLU A 2 25.30 21.34 -22.76
N PHE A 3 25.87 20.22 -22.33
CA PHE A 3 25.45 19.55 -21.10
C PHE A 3 25.95 20.35 -19.89
N LYS A 4 25.08 21.03 -19.16
CA LYS A 4 25.38 21.60 -17.84
C LYS A 4 25.25 20.52 -16.81
N ILE A 5 26.39 20.03 -16.30
CA ILE A 5 26.48 19.21 -15.10
C ILE A 5 26.18 20.13 -13.89
N ILE A 6 25.06 19.91 -13.21
CA ILE A 6 24.74 20.60 -11.96
C ILE A 6 25.44 19.83 -10.82
N ILE A 7 26.48 20.47 -10.27
CA ILE A 7 27.15 20.01 -9.05
C ILE A 7 26.19 20.16 -7.87
N MET A 8 25.74 19.05 -7.32
CA MET A 8 24.99 19.03 -6.06
C MET A 8 25.84 19.59 -4.93
N LYS A 9 25.35 20.62 -4.28
CA LYS A 9 26.01 21.30 -3.15
C LYS A 9 26.11 20.37 -1.94
N THR A 10 27.28 20.34 -1.35
CA THR A 10 27.78 19.67 -0.15
C THR A 10 27.02 20.05 1.14
N PHE A 11 25.71 19.87 1.23
CA PHE A 11 24.94 20.23 2.43
C PHE A 11 24.34 19.03 3.21
N ALA A 12 24.35 17.83 2.61
CA ALA A 12 23.73 16.65 3.23
C ALA A 12 24.64 15.90 4.24
N LEU A 13 25.96 15.93 4.03
CA LEU A 13 26.91 15.16 4.86
C LEU A 13 27.13 15.71 6.28
N ASN A 14 26.97 17.02 6.49
CA ASN A 14 27.18 17.62 7.81
C ASN A 14 25.97 17.47 8.76
N ARG A 15 24.79 17.17 8.27
CA ARG A 15 23.63 16.88 9.13
C ARG A 15 23.57 15.41 9.56
N LEU A 16 24.07 14.49 8.75
CA LEU A 16 24.13 13.06 9.11
C LEU A 16 25.04 12.80 10.32
N ALA A 17 26.18 13.50 10.42
CA ALA A 17 27.13 13.36 11.53
C ALA A 17 26.60 13.92 12.86
N ALA A 18 25.73 14.91 12.83
CA ALA A 18 25.18 15.54 14.04
C ALA A 18 24.06 14.71 14.69
N HIS A 19 23.33 13.90 13.90
CA HIS A 19 22.19 13.11 14.39
C HIS A 19 22.62 11.73 14.94
N CYS A 20 23.74 11.18 14.49
CA CYS A 20 24.29 9.94 15.07
C CYS A 20 24.82 10.12 16.51
N GLN A 21 25.12 11.34 16.94
CA GLN A 21 25.59 11.59 18.32
C GLN A 21 24.47 11.74 19.36
N LEU A 22 23.22 11.98 18.95
CA LEU A 22 22.09 12.17 19.87
C LEU A 22 21.34 10.88 20.23
N ALA A 23 21.57 9.78 19.52
CA ALA A 23 20.94 8.48 19.81
C ALA A 23 21.61 7.67 20.95
N ILE A 24 22.73 8.14 21.51
CA ILE A 24 23.53 7.36 22.46
C ILE A 24 23.29 7.75 23.93
N THR A 25 22.43 8.69 24.26
CA THR A 25 22.31 9.22 25.63
C THR A 25 20.97 8.92 26.32
N ARG A 26 20.37 7.75 26.16
CA ARG A 26 19.27 7.29 27.02
C ARG A 26 19.55 5.89 27.60
N PRO A 27 19.22 5.64 28.88
CA PRO A 27 19.67 4.45 29.63
C PRO A 27 18.85 3.17 29.40
N GLU A 28 18.12 3.03 28.32
CA GLU A 28 17.24 1.86 28.03
C GLU A 28 17.96 0.69 27.31
N LEU A 29 19.28 0.79 27.09
CA LEU A 29 20.12 -0.23 26.43
C LEU A 29 20.65 -1.33 27.37
N ILE A 30 20.13 -1.45 28.59
CA ILE A 30 20.65 -2.44 29.58
C ILE A 30 20.02 -3.83 29.44
N LEU A 31 19.03 -4.05 28.59
CA LEU A 31 18.36 -5.36 28.45
C LEU A 31 19.06 -6.34 27.50
N CYS A 32 20.00 -5.92 26.69
CA CYS A 32 20.69 -6.82 25.73
C CYS A 32 21.89 -7.60 26.31
N SER A 33 22.35 -7.30 27.53
CA SER A 33 23.54 -7.97 28.10
C SER A 33 23.25 -9.22 28.94
N ALA A 34 21.99 -9.57 29.18
CA ALA A 34 21.58 -10.70 30.01
C ALA A 34 21.40 -12.04 29.28
N ILE A 35 21.47 -12.06 27.94
CA ILE A 35 21.20 -13.29 27.14
C ILE A 35 22.49 -14.04 26.72
N LEU A 36 23.67 -13.50 27.00
CA LEU A 36 24.95 -14.12 26.61
C LEU A 36 25.55 -15.10 27.61
N SER A 37 24.82 -15.53 28.65
CA SER A 37 25.31 -16.50 29.63
C SER A 37 24.38 -17.70 29.81
N MET A 38 24.15 -18.48 28.79
CA MET A 38 23.59 -19.82 28.91
C MET A 38 24.70 -20.88 28.73
N PRO A 39 24.82 -21.90 29.59
CA PRO A 39 25.87 -22.87 29.53
C PRO A 39 25.67 -23.85 28.36
N TYR A 40 26.75 -24.13 27.65
CA TYR A 40 26.85 -25.16 26.63
C TYR A 40 26.55 -26.55 27.24
N ALA A 41 25.50 -27.19 26.76
CA ALA A 41 25.31 -28.62 26.97
C ALA A 41 25.85 -29.38 25.75
N TYR A 42 26.97 -30.08 25.93
CA TYR A 42 27.52 -31.03 24.98
C TYR A 42 26.61 -32.27 24.94
N ALA A 43 26.05 -32.57 23.80
CA ALA A 43 25.43 -33.85 23.54
C ALA A 43 26.37 -34.70 22.67
N ASP A 44 26.68 -35.88 23.18
CA ASP A 44 27.57 -36.87 22.63
C ASP A 44 26.89 -37.56 21.40
N THR A 45 27.61 -37.66 20.30
CA THR A 45 27.11 -38.27 19.06
C THR A 45 27.36 -39.77 19.08
N SER A 46 26.30 -40.57 19.07
CA SER A 46 26.38 -41.97 18.64
C SER A 46 25.48 -42.21 17.43
N ASP A 47 26.09 -42.73 16.40
CA ASP A 47 25.57 -43.19 15.11
C ASP A 47 24.21 -43.88 15.19
N THR A 48 23.24 -43.42 14.36
CA THR A 48 22.25 -44.31 13.75
C THR A 48 21.66 -43.71 12.47
N GLN A 49 21.97 -44.34 11.38
CA GLN A 49 21.29 -44.48 10.08
C GLN A 49 20.45 -43.32 9.52
N LYS A 50 20.95 -42.87 8.34
CA LYS A 50 20.28 -42.10 7.28
C LYS A 50 18.81 -42.46 7.11
N LYS A 51 17.93 -41.49 7.47
CA LYS A 51 16.69 -41.21 6.77
C LYS A 51 16.91 -39.92 6.00
N SER A 52 16.56 -39.94 4.73
CA SER A 52 16.58 -38.82 3.79
C SER A 52 16.11 -37.52 4.46
N THR A 53 17.05 -36.64 4.78
CA THR A 53 16.77 -35.22 4.95
C THR A 53 16.25 -34.75 3.59
N LYS A 54 14.95 -34.42 3.49
CA LYS A 54 14.52 -33.45 2.50
C LYS A 54 15.43 -32.24 2.75
N ASP A 55 16.26 -31.92 1.78
CA ASP A 55 16.95 -30.64 1.75
C ASP A 55 15.84 -29.59 1.86
N ILE A 56 15.69 -29.02 3.04
CA ILE A 56 14.89 -27.79 3.21
C ILE A 56 15.70 -26.78 2.41
N GLU A 57 15.28 -26.52 1.19
CA GLU A 57 15.69 -25.34 0.46
C GLU A 57 15.36 -24.18 1.41
N ILE A 58 16.37 -23.70 2.12
CA ILE A 58 16.28 -22.45 2.87
C ILE A 58 15.90 -21.47 1.78
N ILE A 59 14.67 -21.01 1.83
CA ILE A 59 14.17 -19.98 0.91
C ILE A 59 14.96 -18.72 1.31
N ASN A 60 16.16 -18.62 0.74
CA ASN A 60 16.74 -17.30 0.60
C ASN A 60 15.64 -16.47 -0.01
N VAL A 61 15.37 -15.28 0.50
CA VAL A 61 14.70 -14.23 -0.28
C VAL A 61 15.66 -13.91 -1.42
N VAL A 62 15.77 -14.86 -2.32
CA VAL A 62 16.61 -14.80 -3.49
C VAL A 62 15.95 -13.74 -4.34
N GLY A 63 16.60 -12.63 -4.46
CA GLY A 63 16.30 -11.66 -5.50
C GLY A 63 16.07 -12.47 -6.78
N ALA A 64 15.03 -12.12 -7.51
CA ALA A 64 14.49 -12.88 -8.62
C ALA A 64 15.58 -13.63 -9.37
N LYS A 65 15.60 -14.93 -9.18
CA LYS A 65 16.56 -15.84 -9.85
C LYS A 65 16.34 -15.81 -11.36
N ASP A 66 15.24 -15.15 -11.81
CA ASP A 66 14.88 -15.14 -13.21
C ASP A 66 13.97 -13.95 -13.58
N LEU A 67 14.43 -13.05 -14.46
CA LEU A 67 13.55 -12.14 -15.21
C LEU A 67 12.49 -12.91 -16.05
N HIS A 68 12.63 -14.23 -16.13
CA HIS A 68 11.72 -15.14 -16.83
C HIS A 68 10.63 -15.73 -15.92
N ASP A 69 10.56 -15.37 -14.63
CA ASP A 69 9.49 -15.88 -13.75
C ASP A 69 8.13 -15.36 -14.22
N LYS A 70 7.40 -16.23 -14.92
CA LYS A 70 6.06 -15.96 -15.48
C LYS A 70 4.94 -16.35 -14.51
N ARG A 71 5.25 -16.57 -13.23
CA ARG A 71 4.26 -17.00 -12.24
C ARG A 71 3.48 -15.83 -11.68
N TYR A 72 2.20 -16.05 -11.40
CA TYR A 72 1.34 -15.15 -10.62
C TYR A 72 1.41 -15.43 -9.11
N LYS A 73 2.23 -16.39 -8.71
CA LYS A 73 2.39 -16.91 -7.36
C LYS A 73 3.80 -16.61 -6.82
N THR A 74 3.91 -16.42 -5.49
CA THR A 74 5.17 -16.33 -4.76
C THR A 74 5.35 -17.53 -3.82
N PRO A 75 6.56 -18.08 -3.65
CA PRO A 75 6.76 -19.31 -2.87
C PRO A 75 6.54 -19.12 -1.37
N ALA A 76 6.89 -17.96 -0.80
CA ALA A 76 6.72 -17.69 0.62
C ALA A 76 6.50 -16.19 0.87
N MET A 77 5.93 -15.87 2.02
CA MET A 77 5.70 -14.50 2.51
C MET A 77 5.93 -14.43 4.01
N ASN A 78 6.56 -13.34 4.47
CA ASN A 78 6.79 -13.09 5.90
C ASN A 78 6.00 -11.89 6.45
N THR A 79 5.23 -11.20 5.61
CA THR A 79 4.48 -9.98 5.96
C THR A 79 3.48 -10.20 7.09
N ALA A 80 2.91 -11.39 7.23
CA ALA A 80 1.89 -11.67 8.23
C ALA A 80 2.45 -11.82 9.66
N THR A 81 3.62 -12.47 9.80
CA THR A 81 4.13 -12.93 11.12
C THR A 81 5.62 -12.63 11.36
N GLY A 82 6.35 -12.16 10.34
CA GLY A 82 7.81 -12.05 10.37
C GLY A 82 8.55 -13.39 10.21
N LEU A 83 7.83 -14.52 10.20
CA LEU A 83 8.36 -15.85 9.89
C LEU A 83 8.22 -16.14 8.40
N ASP A 84 9.20 -16.83 7.81
CA ASP A 84 9.17 -17.25 6.41
C ASP A 84 8.26 -18.47 6.27
N LEU A 85 6.96 -18.24 6.03
CA LEU A 85 5.95 -19.27 5.93
C LEU A 85 5.51 -19.48 4.48
N SER A 86 5.29 -20.73 4.12
CA SER A 86 4.64 -21.08 2.87
C SER A 86 3.18 -20.61 2.86
N TYR A 87 2.57 -20.63 1.68
CA TYR A 87 1.16 -20.27 1.54
C TYR A 87 0.23 -21.11 2.45
N LEU A 88 0.48 -22.43 2.52
CA LEU A 88 -0.32 -23.37 3.32
C LEU A 88 -0.12 -23.22 4.83
N GLU A 89 1.05 -22.75 5.26
CA GLU A 89 1.40 -22.56 6.67
C GLU A 89 0.92 -21.22 7.24
N THR A 90 0.58 -20.25 6.39
CA THR A 90 0.14 -18.91 6.82
C THR A 90 -1.35 -18.92 7.18
N PRO A 91 -1.77 -18.81 8.47
CA PRO A 91 -3.18 -18.88 8.86
C PRO A 91 -3.89 -17.53 8.73
N GLN A 92 -3.79 -16.90 7.56
CA GLN A 92 -4.38 -15.61 7.26
C GLN A 92 -4.61 -15.46 5.75
N SER A 93 -5.55 -14.63 5.34
CA SER A 93 -5.77 -14.27 3.93
C SER A 93 -4.63 -13.39 3.44
N VAL A 94 -3.84 -13.91 2.49
CA VAL A 94 -2.68 -13.25 1.91
C VAL A 94 -2.72 -13.34 0.39
N THR A 95 -2.35 -12.25 -0.29
CA THR A 95 -2.27 -12.17 -1.75
C THR A 95 -0.95 -11.53 -2.17
N SER A 96 -0.36 -12.01 -3.23
CA SER A 96 0.81 -11.39 -3.87
C SER A 96 0.47 -10.98 -5.30
N VAL A 97 0.64 -9.68 -5.62
CA VAL A 97 0.61 -9.18 -6.99
C VAL A 97 2.04 -9.19 -7.50
N THR A 98 2.38 -10.20 -8.30
CA THR A 98 3.74 -10.40 -8.80
C THR A 98 4.09 -9.44 -9.93
N ARG A 99 5.39 -9.30 -10.21
CA ARG A 99 5.89 -8.51 -11.34
C ARG A 99 5.25 -8.95 -12.67
N GLN A 100 5.09 -10.26 -12.89
CA GLN A 100 4.45 -10.77 -14.11
C GLN A 100 2.98 -10.33 -14.20
N MET A 101 2.24 -10.39 -13.09
CA MET A 101 0.85 -9.94 -13.05
C MET A 101 0.74 -8.42 -13.30
N MET A 102 1.66 -7.63 -12.71
CA MET A 102 1.73 -6.18 -12.96
C MET A 102 2.05 -5.87 -14.42
N HIS A 103 2.99 -6.61 -15.01
CA HIS A 103 3.38 -6.45 -16.41
C HIS A 103 2.26 -6.80 -17.38
N ASP A 104 1.60 -7.96 -17.22
CA ASP A 104 0.55 -8.42 -18.14
C ASP A 104 -0.68 -7.51 -18.12
N GLN A 105 -0.99 -6.89 -16.99
CA GLN A 105 -2.09 -5.95 -16.84
C GLN A 105 -1.67 -4.48 -17.00
N GLN A 106 -0.37 -4.18 -17.22
CA GLN A 106 0.17 -2.81 -17.29
C GLN A 106 -0.18 -1.96 -16.06
N LEU A 107 0.00 -2.54 -14.85
CA LEU A 107 -0.24 -1.88 -13.57
C LEU A 107 1.01 -1.07 -13.20
N ASN A 108 1.04 0.21 -13.53
CA ASN A 108 2.22 1.07 -13.41
C ASN A 108 2.28 1.87 -12.10
N SER A 109 1.29 1.71 -11.23
CA SER A 109 1.29 2.30 -9.89
C SER A 109 0.86 1.30 -8.83
N VAL A 110 1.31 1.53 -7.58
CA VAL A 110 0.95 0.67 -6.44
C VAL A 110 -0.56 0.64 -6.22
N ILE A 111 -1.27 1.75 -6.44
CA ILE A 111 -2.74 1.78 -6.32
C ILE A 111 -3.42 0.88 -7.37
N GLU A 112 -2.90 0.84 -8.61
CA GLU A 112 -3.41 -0.07 -9.64
C GLU A 112 -3.14 -1.52 -9.27
N ALA A 113 -1.94 -1.84 -8.77
CA ALA A 113 -1.59 -3.18 -8.31
C ALA A 113 -2.49 -3.63 -7.15
N MET A 114 -2.70 -2.81 -6.13
CA MET A 114 -3.57 -3.12 -5.01
C MET A 114 -5.02 -3.34 -5.43
N THR A 115 -5.54 -2.54 -6.36
CA THR A 115 -6.93 -2.63 -6.80
C THR A 115 -7.18 -3.72 -7.83
N SER A 116 -6.14 -4.36 -8.33
CA SER A 116 -6.27 -5.52 -9.23
C SER A 116 -6.76 -6.78 -8.53
N VAL A 117 -6.70 -6.82 -7.19
CA VAL A 117 -7.11 -7.97 -6.37
C VAL A 117 -8.42 -7.73 -5.62
N ALA A 118 -9.15 -8.80 -5.29
CA ALA A 118 -10.40 -8.72 -4.55
C ALA A 118 -10.18 -8.34 -3.07
N GLY A 119 -11.18 -7.72 -2.44
CA GLY A 119 -11.13 -7.30 -1.05
C GLY A 119 -10.43 -5.95 -0.82
N ILE A 120 -9.78 -5.38 -1.83
CA ILE A 120 -9.22 -4.03 -1.78
C ILE A 120 -10.06 -3.09 -2.65
N ASN A 121 -10.35 -1.92 -2.12
CA ASN A 121 -11.05 -0.86 -2.83
C ASN A 121 -10.30 0.46 -2.67
N ALA A 122 -10.09 1.18 -3.75
CA ALA A 122 -9.58 2.53 -3.73
C ALA A 122 -10.63 3.48 -4.30
N ARG A 123 -11.00 4.46 -3.49
CA ARG A 123 -11.94 5.52 -3.87
C ARG A 123 -11.16 6.81 -4.05
N PRO A 124 -11.20 7.44 -5.23
CA PRO A 124 -10.56 8.73 -5.41
C PRO A 124 -11.19 9.79 -4.49
N MET A 125 -10.35 10.59 -3.86
CA MET A 125 -10.73 11.81 -3.15
C MET A 125 -10.66 13.01 -4.11
N ASP A 126 -9.71 12.94 -5.01
CA ASP A 126 -9.47 13.84 -6.15
C ASP A 126 -8.70 13.05 -7.24
N ASN A 127 -8.04 13.74 -8.18
CA ASN A 127 -7.30 13.07 -9.26
C ASN A 127 -6.10 12.25 -8.76
N ASP A 128 -5.46 12.69 -7.67
CA ASP A 128 -4.14 12.20 -7.26
C ASP A 128 -4.14 11.54 -5.88
N ARG A 129 -5.23 11.68 -5.10
CA ARG A 129 -5.37 11.11 -3.76
C ARG A 129 -6.49 10.07 -3.71
N TYR A 130 -6.23 8.97 -3.02
CA TYR A 130 -7.17 7.86 -2.87
C TYR A 130 -7.35 7.48 -1.40
N SER A 131 -8.56 7.16 -1.02
CA SER A 131 -8.86 6.46 0.23
C SER A 131 -8.90 4.96 -0.07
N ILE A 132 -7.94 4.24 0.49
CA ILE A 132 -7.83 2.78 0.31
C ILE A 132 -8.55 2.10 1.46
N SER A 133 -9.30 1.04 1.16
CA SER A 133 -9.98 0.23 2.18
C SER A 133 -9.89 -1.25 1.86
N SER A 134 -9.83 -2.07 2.91
CA SER A 134 -9.99 -3.51 2.84
C SER A 134 -11.16 -3.93 3.72
N ARG A 135 -12.04 -4.79 3.21
CA ARG A 135 -13.23 -5.25 3.94
C ARG A 135 -14.08 -4.08 4.48
N GLY A 136 -14.06 -2.92 3.78
CA GLY A 136 -14.77 -1.69 4.17
C GLY A 136 -14.10 -0.85 5.25
N ILE A 137 -12.91 -1.20 5.73
CA ILE A 137 -12.14 -0.48 6.75
C ILE A 137 -10.90 0.16 6.08
N ALA A 138 -10.58 1.41 6.44
CA ALA A 138 -9.48 2.15 5.82
C ALA A 138 -8.12 1.49 6.10
N VAL A 139 -7.29 1.37 5.07
CA VAL A 139 -5.89 0.93 5.17
C VAL A 139 -5.04 2.10 5.66
N THR A 140 -4.23 1.85 6.68
CA THR A 140 -3.33 2.84 7.30
C THR A 140 -1.88 2.37 7.37
N SER A 141 -1.59 1.14 6.94
CA SER A 141 -0.26 0.54 7.07
C SER A 141 0.29 0.14 5.70
N ILE A 142 1.38 0.78 5.31
CA ILE A 142 2.21 0.41 4.17
C ILE A 142 3.59 0.04 4.72
N LEU A 143 4.17 -1.03 4.20
CA LEU A 143 5.50 -1.51 4.56
C LEU A 143 6.40 -1.48 3.32
N TYR A 144 7.68 -1.25 3.55
CA TYR A 144 8.72 -1.41 2.54
C TYR A 144 9.69 -2.51 3.00
N ASP A 145 9.72 -3.62 2.28
CA ASP A 145 10.52 -4.82 2.64
C ASP A 145 10.25 -5.32 4.07
N GLY A 146 9.01 -5.19 4.54
CA GLY A 146 8.57 -5.58 5.88
C GLY A 146 8.72 -4.50 6.96
N VAL A 147 9.33 -3.35 6.65
CA VAL A 147 9.47 -2.23 7.60
C VAL A 147 8.24 -1.32 7.49
N PRO A 148 7.41 -1.19 8.54
CA PRO A 148 6.18 -0.42 8.48
C PRO A 148 6.45 1.09 8.38
N THR A 149 5.56 1.79 7.67
CA THR A 149 5.50 3.26 7.58
C THR A 149 4.10 3.76 7.81
N THR A 150 3.95 5.02 8.15
CA THR A 150 2.63 5.64 8.32
C THR A 150 2.11 6.16 6.98
N TYR A 151 0.89 5.77 6.63
CA TYR A 151 0.16 6.26 5.47
C TYR A 151 -0.89 7.28 5.89
N ASP A 152 -0.83 8.48 5.29
CA ASP A 152 -1.81 9.56 5.50
C ASP A 152 -2.63 9.79 4.22
N THR A 153 -3.95 9.68 4.32
CA THR A 153 -4.85 9.88 3.17
C THR A 153 -5.04 11.35 2.82
N ARG A 154 -4.83 12.27 3.75
CA ARG A 154 -5.02 13.71 3.54
C ARG A 154 -3.80 14.36 2.89
N PHE A 155 -2.60 14.05 3.42
CA PHE A 155 -1.31 14.52 2.93
C PHE A 155 -0.49 13.30 2.51
N ASN A 156 -0.84 12.69 1.38
CA ASN A 156 -0.26 11.39 1.03
C ASN A 156 1.14 11.45 0.41
N TYR A 157 1.70 12.64 0.19
CA TYR A 157 3.07 12.86 -0.30
C TYR A 157 3.47 11.98 -1.50
N GLY A 158 2.51 11.60 -2.35
CA GLY A 158 2.73 10.72 -3.49
C GLY A 158 2.62 9.22 -3.19
N ASP A 159 2.35 8.80 -1.96
CA ASP A 159 2.27 7.38 -1.55
C ASP A 159 1.27 6.55 -2.39
N ASN A 160 0.21 7.15 -2.94
CA ASN A 160 -0.75 6.47 -3.82
C ASN A 160 -0.22 6.21 -5.22
N LEU A 161 0.68 7.06 -5.71
CA LEU A 161 1.15 7.08 -7.08
C LEU A 161 2.55 6.48 -7.22
N ILE A 162 3.04 5.76 -6.19
CA ILE A 162 4.32 5.07 -6.23
C ILE A 162 4.36 4.15 -7.45
N ASP A 163 5.44 4.27 -8.22
CA ASP A 163 5.65 3.49 -9.43
C ASP A 163 6.00 2.02 -9.12
N THR A 164 5.36 1.09 -9.81
CA THR A 164 5.64 -0.35 -9.62
C THR A 164 6.98 -0.80 -10.23
N ALA A 165 7.64 0.01 -11.04
CA ALA A 165 8.88 -0.36 -11.73
C ALA A 165 9.99 -0.88 -10.80
N ILE A 166 10.04 -0.40 -9.56
CA ILE A 166 11.09 -0.72 -8.59
C ILE A 166 10.74 -1.93 -7.71
N TYR A 167 9.50 -2.46 -7.79
CA TYR A 167 9.04 -3.57 -6.95
C TYR A 167 9.01 -4.90 -7.69
N GLU A 168 9.39 -5.95 -6.98
CA GLU A 168 9.28 -7.34 -7.43
C GLU A 168 7.84 -7.83 -7.28
N ARG A 169 7.17 -7.42 -6.19
CA ARG A 169 5.78 -7.75 -5.89
C ARG A 169 5.18 -6.82 -4.84
N VAL A 170 3.86 -6.81 -4.78
CA VAL A 170 3.07 -6.18 -3.74
C VAL A 170 2.35 -7.27 -2.95
N GLU A 171 2.66 -7.40 -1.66
CA GLU A 171 2.01 -8.35 -0.77
C GLU A 171 0.89 -7.68 0.03
N ILE A 172 -0.23 -8.35 0.17
CA ILE A 172 -1.41 -7.85 0.85
C ILE A 172 -1.83 -8.87 1.90
N VAL A 173 -1.78 -8.50 3.16
CA VAL A 173 -2.25 -9.30 4.30
C VAL A 173 -3.52 -8.66 4.83
N ARG A 174 -4.66 -9.36 4.77
CA ARG A 174 -5.97 -8.83 5.16
C ARG A 174 -6.29 -9.12 6.63
N GLY A 175 -7.05 -8.23 7.26
CA GLY A 175 -7.44 -8.31 8.66
C GLY A 175 -6.57 -7.45 9.58
N ALA A 176 -6.52 -7.80 10.87
CA ALA A 176 -5.65 -7.13 11.83
C ALA A 176 -4.21 -7.62 11.68
N THR A 177 -3.27 -6.70 11.52
CA THR A 177 -1.85 -6.98 11.26
C THR A 177 -0.93 -6.42 12.34
N GLY A 178 -1.49 -6.12 13.52
CA GLY A 178 -0.81 -5.40 14.60
C GLY A 178 0.51 -6.02 15.06
N LEU A 179 0.69 -7.34 14.91
CA LEU A 179 1.95 -8.01 15.24
C LEU A 179 3.14 -7.41 14.45
N MET A 180 2.97 -7.15 13.16
CA MET A 180 4.06 -6.63 12.30
C MET A 180 4.00 -5.12 12.10
N THR A 181 2.79 -4.53 12.06
CA THR A 181 2.62 -3.10 11.74
C THR A 181 2.57 -2.19 12.97
N GLY A 182 2.22 -2.72 14.14
CA GLY A 182 1.94 -1.93 15.33
C GLY A 182 0.59 -1.23 15.25
N ALA A 183 0.58 0.11 15.42
CA ALA A 183 -0.65 0.90 15.38
C ALA A 183 -1.25 0.95 13.97
N GLY A 184 -2.59 0.83 13.87
CA GLY A 184 -3.32 0.90 12.60
C GLY A 184 -4.73 0.34 12.70
N ASN A 185 -5.41 0.26 11.57
CA ASN A 185 -6.77 -0.27 11.48
C ASN A 185 -6.79 -1.77 11.18
N PRO A 186 -7.82 -2.50 11.62
CA PRO A 186 -7.98 -3.94 11.31
C PRO A 186 -8.46 -4.17 9.87
N SER A 187 -7.69 -3.71 8.90
CA SER A 187 -8.05 -3.67 7.46
C SER A 187 -7.15 -4.55 6.61
N ALA A 188 -5.97 -4.07 6.33
CA ALA A 188 -4.88 -4.79 5.68
C ALA A 188 -3.53 -4.09 5.91
N ALA A 189 -2.44 -4.86 5.79
CA ALA A 189 -1.09 -4.36 5.57
C ALA A 189 -0.70 -4.57 4.10
N ILE A 190 -0.11 -3.54 3.49
CA ILE A 190 0.40 -3.56 2.12
C ILE A 190 1.92 -3.51 2.20
N ASN A 191 2.59 -4.56 1.74
CA ASN A 191 4.05 -4.64 1.77
C ASN A 191 4.62 -4.57 0.36
N LEU A 192 5.46 -3.58 0.11
CA LEU A 192 6.10 -3.32 -1.16
C LEU A 192 7.50 -3.94 -1.15
N ILE A 193 7.67 -5.06 -1.86
CA ILE A 193 8.92 -5.80 -1.93
C ILE A 193 9.75 -5.27 -3.10
N ARG A 194 10.88 -4.65 -2.79
CA ARG A 194 11.78 -4.07 -3.78
C ARG A 194 12.54 -5.13 -4.57
N LYS A 195 12.91 -4.77 -5.81
CA LYS A 195 13.78 -5.59 -6.65
C LYS A 195 15.18 -5.67 -6.06
N ARG A 196 15.77 -6.88 -6.05
CA ARG A 196 17.14 -7.13 -5.58
C ARG A 196 18.11 -7.26 -6.77
N PRO A 197 19.41 -7.02 -6.60
CA PRO A 197 20.39 -7.21 -7.65
C PRO A 197 20.67 -8.70 -7.91
N THR A 198 21.18 -9.00 -9.10
CA THR A 198 21.56 -10.35 -9.56
C THR A 198 23.06 -10.47 -9.74
N GLN A 199 23.60 -11.66 -9.61
CA GLN A 199 25.02 -11.92 -9.86
C GLN A 199 25.35 -11.88 -11.37
N GLU A 200 24.47 -12.47 -12.19
CA GLU A 200 24.60 -12.44 -13.64
C GLU A 200 24.01 -11.14 -14.18
N PHE A 201 24.55 -10.68 -15.32
CA PHE A 201 23.98 -9.52 -15.99
C PHE A 201 22.56 -9.81 -16.47
N MET A 202 21.65 -8.94 -16.11
CA MET A 202 20.26 -8.95 -16.54
C MET A 202 19.87 -7.52 -16.90
N GLY A 203 19.28 -7.35 -18.08
CA GLY A 203 18.84 -6.04 -18.54
C GLY A 203 17.49 -6.12 -19.24
N SER A 204 16.66 -5.10 -19.01
CA SER A 204 15.45 -4.92 -19.79
C SER A 204 15.15 -3.44 -20.01
N THR A 205 14.53 -3.16 -21.14
CA THR A 205 13.96 -1.84 -21.43
C THR A 205 12.55 -2.01 -21.96
N SER A 206 11.67 -1.09 -21.63
CA SER A 206 10.32 -1.05 -22.17
C SER A 206 9.94 0.36 -22.61
N VAL A 207 9.16 0.44 -23.68
CA VAL A 207 8.53 1.69 -24.13
C VAL A 207 7.06 1.42 -24.37
N SER A 208 6.20 2.22 -23.76
CA SER A 208 4.74 2.13 -23.89
C SER A 208 4.17 3.44 -24.40
N VAL A 209 3.19 3.32 -25.30
CA VAL A 209 2.35 4.42 -25.78
C VAL A 209 0.89 4.07 -25.57
N GLY A 210 0.06 5.06 -25.24
CA GLY A 210 -1.35 4.78 -24.94
C GLY A 210 -2.28 5.98 -25.15
N SER A 211 -3.54 5.76 -24.81
CA SER A 211 -4.59 6.78 -24.83
C SER A 211 -4.16 8.01 -24.03
N TRP A 212 -4.63 9.18 -24.47
CA TRP A 212 -4.33 10.49 -23.85
C TRP A 212 -2.83 10.78 -23.81
N ASN A 213 -2.17 10.66 -24.95
CA ASN A 213 -0.75 10.96 -25.15
C ASN A 213 0.19 10.30 -24.13
N ASN A 214 -0.26 9.19 -23.50
CA ASN A 214 0.55 8.49 -22.52
C ASN A 214 1.79 7.87 -23.17
N LEU A 215 2.94 8.37 -22.77
CA LEU A 215 4.26 7.86 -23.15
C LEU A 215 4.99 7.42 -21.88
N ARG A 216 5.48 6.19 -21.84
CA ARG A 216 6.29 5.68 -20.73
C ARG A 216 7.51 4.96 -21.25
N GLY A 217 8.66 5.23 -20.64
CA GLY A 217 9.92 4.51 -20.84
C GLY A 217 10.45 3.94 -19.52
N MET A 218 11.04 2.75 -19.55
CA MET A 218 11.69 2.13 -18.39
C MET A 218 12.96 1.41 -18.80
N VAL A 219 13.98 1.46 -17.95
CA VAL A 219 15.22 0.68 -18.03
C VAL A 219 15.46 0.03 -16.67
N ASP A 220 15.82 -1.24 -16.68
CA ASP A 220 16.13 -2.05 -15.50
C ASP A 220 17.38 -2.87 -15.77
N LEU A 221 18.49 -2.56 -15.10
CA LEU A 221 19.79 -3.19 -15.27
C LEU A 221 20.30 -3.72 -13.95
N SER A 222 20.78 -4.95 -13.94
CA SER A 222 21.33 -5.62 -12.77
C SER A 222 22.55 -6.47 -13.16
N SER A 223 23.57 -6.50 -12.30
CA SER A 223 24.78 -7.30 -12.52
C SER A 223 25.60 -7.47 -11.26
N GLY A 224 26.46 -8.49 -11.25
CA GLY A 224 27.68 -8.51 -10.45
C GLY A 224 28.60 -7.38 -10.88
N LEU A 225 29.20 -6.70 -9.89
CA LEU A 225 30.09 -5.56 -10.09
C LEU A 225 31.57 -5.95 -9.92
N ASN A 226 31.84 -7.18 -9.53
CA ASN A 226 33.17 -7.79 -9.44
C ASN A 226 33.16 -9.23 -9.95
N ASP A 227 34.31 -9.82 -10.21
CA ASP A 227 34.45 -11.17 -10.79
C ASP A 227 33.88 -12.29 -9.91
N SER A 228 33.86 -12.10 -8.60
CA SER A 228 33.29 -13.08 -7.64
C SER A 228 31.76 -13.00 -7.53
N GLY A 229 31.12 -11.94 -8.02
CA GLY A 229 29.70 -11.66 -7.80
C GLY A 229 29.36 -11.30 -6.36
N SER A 230 30.35 -11.13 -5.48
CA SER A 230 30.14 -10.75 -4.08
C SER A 230 29.70 -9.28 -3.90
N ILE A 231 29.95 -8.44 -4.91
CA ILE A 231 29.35 -7.11 -5.01
C ILE A 231 28.44 -7.11 -6.23
N ARG A 232 27.17 -6.78 -6.03
CA ARG A 232 26.16 -6.74 -7.08
C ARG A 232 25.29 -5.52 -6.97
N GLY A 233 24.84 -5.01 -8.10
CA GLY A 233 24.05 -3.80 -8.15
C GLY A 233 22.89 -3.88 -9.13
N ARG A 234 21.85 -3.09 -8.87
CA ARG A 234 20.72 -2.89 -9.78
C ARG A 234 20.36 -1.43 -9.86
N VAL A 235 20.00 -0.99 -11.06
CA VAL A 235 19.47 0.37 -11.32
C VAL A 235 18.21 0.23 -12.12
N VAL A 236 17.14 0.93 -11.67
CA VAL A 236 15.89 1.05 -12.42
C VAL A 236 15.60 2.53 -12.63
N ALA A 237 15.26 2.91 -13.84
CA ALA A 237 14.81 4.25 -14.19
C ALA A 237 13.52 4.15 -14.99
N ALA A 238 12.50 4.92 -14.62
CA ALA A 238 11.25 5.01 -15.36
C ALA A 238 10.82 6.48 -15.48
N TYR A 239 10.27 6.82 -16.64
CA TYR A 239 9.67 8.11 -16.91
C TYR A 239 8.33 7.93 -17.60
N GLN A 240 7.33 8.68 -17.16
CA GLN A 240 6.01 8.70 -17.77
C GLN A 240 5.54 10.14 -17.95
N ASP A 241 4.97 10.42 -19.13
CA ASP A 241 4.28 11.67 -19.47
C ASP A 241 2.93 11.31 -20.06
N LYS A 242 1.85 11.80 -19.46
CA LYS A 242 0.47 11.48 -19.88
C LYS A 242 -0.47 12.64 -19.66
N GLU A 243 -1.47 12.72 -20.52
CA GLU A 243 -2.70 13.48 -20.28
C GLU A 243 -3.78 12.57 -19.65
N SER A 244 -4.98 13.08 -19.47
CA SER A 244 -6.16 12.36 -18.99
C SER A 244 -7.32 12.53 -19.96
N PHE A 245 -8.37 11.72 -19.72
CA PHE A 245 -9.67 11.96 -20.33
C PHE A 245 -10.36 13.23 -19.80
N GLN A 246 -9.89 13.73 -18.65
CA GLN A 246 -10.38 15.00 -18.07
C GLN A 246 -9.65 16.18 -18.70
N ASP A 247 -10.39 17.23 -19.00
CA ASP A 247 -9.88 18.43 -19.61
C ASP A 247 -8.72 19.03 -18.81
N ARG A 248 -7.65 19.41 -19.50
CA ARG A 248 -6.46 20.11 -19.00
C ARG A 248 -5.55 19.27 -18.07
N TYR A 249 -6.03 18.18 -17.48
CA TYR A 249 -5.19 17.38 -16.58
C TYR A 249 -4.08 16.68 -17.33
N GLN A 250 -2.86 16.85 -16.86
CA GLN A 250 -1.66 16.14 -17.31
C GLN A 250 -0.79 15.76 -16.11
N GLN A 251 0.06 14.74 -16.27
CA GLN A 251 0.93 14.26 -15.21
C GLN A 251 2.26 13.77 -15.79
N GLN A 252 3.35 14.24 -15.22
CA GLN A 252 4.69 13.70 -15.43
C GLN A 252 5.14 12.95 -14.17
N ARG A 253 5.82 11.82 -14.36
CA ARG A 253 6.38 11.03 -13.26
C ARG A 253 7.76 10.52 -13.64
N THR A 254 8.73 10.78 -12.77
CA THR A 254 10.09 10.23 -12.83
C THR A 254 10.32 9.32 -11.63
N THR A 255 10.87 8.14 -11.87
CA THR A 255 11.22 7.18 -10.82
C THR A 255 12.64 6.68 -11.06
N LEU A 256 13.48 6.78 -10.04
CA LEU A 256 14.85 6.27 -10.05
C LEU A 256 15.06 5.37 -8.85
N TYR A 257 15.73 4.26 -9.04
CA TYR A 257 16.07 3.30 -8.00
C TYR A 257 17.48 2.77 -8.19
N GLY A 258 18.23 2.69 -7.12
CA GLY A 258 19.54 2.08 -7.09
C GLY A 258 19.71 1.23 -5.83
N ILE A 259 20.28 0.04 -5.98
CA ILE A 259 20.61 -0.85 -4.86
C ILE A 259 21.93 -1.54 -5.11
N VAL A 260 22.73 -1.66 -4.05
CA VAL A 260 23.99 -2.41 -4.03
C VAL A 260 23.94 -3.39 -2.86
N GLU A 261 24.35 -4.62 -3.15
CA GLU A 261 24.56 -5.67 -2.15
C GLU A 261 26.02 -6.06 -2.14
N THR A 262 26.57 -6.29 -0.95
CA THR A 262 27.94 -6.72 -0.76
C THR A 262 27.98 -7.88 0.25
N ASP A 263 28.46 -9.04 -0.18
CA ASP A 263 28.78 -10.16 0.71
C ASP A 263 30.10 -9.80 1.42
N ILE A 264 29.99 -9.33 2.68
CA ILE A 264 31.16 -9.01 3.52
C ILE A 264 31.90 -10.30 3.89
N SER A 265 31.14 -11.39 4.05
CA SER A 265 31.61 -12.76 4.23
C SER A 265 30.53 -13.71 3.67
N ASP A 266 30.83 -15.02 3.65
CA ASP A 266 29.87 -16.06 3.21
C ASP A 266 28.58 -16.05 4.06
N SER A 267 28.62 -15.47 5.25
CA SER A 267 27.48 -15.40 6.18
C SER A 267 26.95 -14.00 6.44
N THR A 268 27.53 -12.95 5.82
CA THR A 268 27.17 -11.56 6.12
C THR A 268 26.93 -10.77 4.84
N LEU A 269 25.73 -10.29 4.68
CA LEU A 269 25.28 -9.46 3.58
C LEU A 269 24.99 -8.03 4.04
N LEU A 270 25.61 -7.04 3.39
CA LEU A 270 25.30 -5.62 3.52
C LEU A 270 24.54 -5.16 2.28
N THR A 271 23.42 -4.49 2.49
CA THR A 271 22.62 -3.88 1.43
C THR A 271 22.51 -2.39 1.65
N PHE A 272 22.63 -1.61 0.60
CA PHE A 272 22.30 -0.18 0.58
C PHE A 272 21.45 0.13 -0.66
N GLY A 273 20.38 0.90 -0.47
CA GLY A 273 19.51 1.27 -1.57
C GLY A 273 18.94 2.67 -1.42
N VAL A 274 18.56 3.25 -2.55
CA VAL A 274 17.91 4.55 -2.67
C VAL A 274 16.83 4.49 -3.74
N ASP A 275 15.68 5.07 -3.47
CA ASP A 275 14.66 5.36 -4.47
C ASP A 275 14.27 6.84 -4.42
N TYR A 276 14.01 7.39 -5.59
CA TYR A 276 13.53 8.75 -5.80
C TYR A 276 12.35 8.73 -6.75
N GLN A 277 11.30 9.42 -6.37
CA GLN A 277 10.15 9.64 -7.23
C GLN A 277 9.76 11.12 -7.22
N ASP A 278 9.47 11.64 -8.40
CA ASP A 278 8.94 12.98 -8.65
C ASP A 278 7.66 12.83 -9.47
N THR A 279 6.55 13.39 -8.99
CA THR A 279 5.25 13.35 -9.68
C THR A 279 4.67 14.75 -9.74
N THR A 280 4.49 15.26 -10.95
CA THR A 280 4.03 16.62 -11.22
C THR A 280 2.73 16.57 -12.02
N PRO A 281 1.54 16.54 -11.37
CA PRO A 281 0.27 16.72 -12.05
C PRO A 281 -0.08 18.20 -12.13
N ASP A 282 -0.61 18.63 -13.28
CA ASP A 282 -1.17 19.94 -13.54
C ASP A 282 -2.68 19.85 -13.79
N ALA A 283 -3.39 20.94 -13.57
CA ALA A 283 -4.84 21.05 -13.63
C ALA A 283 -5.55 19.96 -12.79
N THR A 284 -5.01 19.70 -11.59
CA THR A 284 -5.58 18.73 -10.64
C THR A 284 -6.91 19.20 -10.10
N MET A 285 -7.97 18.42 -10.36
CA MET A 285 -9.30 18.69 -9.82
C MET A 285 -9.38 18.19 -8.37
N SER A 286 -9.39 19.12 -7.42
CA SER A 286 -9.62 18.81 -6.00
C SER A 286 -11.09 18.51 -5.74
N GLY A 287 -11.40 17.34 -5.20
CA GLY A 287 -12.77 16.86 -5.06
C GLY A 287 -13.33 16.33 -6.38
N GLY A 288 -14.50 16.82 -6.80
CA GLY A 288 -15.19 16.37 -8.00
C GLY A 288 -16.17 17.40 -8.56
N LEU A 289 -17.01 16.95 -9.46
CA LEU A 289 -18.08 17.74 -10.07
C LEU A 289 -19.29 17.84 -9.11
N PRO A 290 -19.99 19.01 -9.03
CA PRO A 290 -21.21 19.12 -8.23
C PRO A 290 -22.27 18.11 -8.63
N LEU A 291 -22.91 17.45 -7.66
CA LEU A 291 -23.96 16.44 -7.90
C LEU A 291 -25.34 17.05 -8.24
N PHE A 292 -25.58 18.28 -7.80
CA PHE A 292 -26.89 18.94 -7.91
C PHE A 292 -26.77 20.33 -8.46
N HIS A 293 -27.79 20.75 -9.19
CA HIS A 293 -28.04 22.15 -9.50
C HIS A 293 -28.70 22.85 -8.31
N SER A 294 -28.79 24.19 -8.38
CA SER A 294 -29.37 25.03 -7.34
C SER A 294 -30.88 24.80 -7.12
N ASP A 295 -31.58 24.24 -8.10
CA ASP A 295 -32.98 23.83 -8.00
C ASP A 295 -33.15 22.41 -7.42
N GLY A 296 -32.04 21.71 -7.10
CA GLY A 296 -32.04 20.33 -6.58
C GLY A 296 -32.06 19.25 -7.64
N SER A 297 -32.15 19.58 -8.92
CA SER A 297 -32.02 18.60 -10.00
C SER A 297 -30.60 18.02 -10.09
N ARG A 298 -30.46 16.81 -10.64
CA ARG A 298 -29.16 16.15 -10.83
C ARG A 298 -28.42 16.80 -11.99
N THR A 299 -27.12 17.04 -11.77
CA THR A 299 -26.24 17.53 -12.83
C THR A 299 -25.86 16.39 -13.78
N HIS A 300 -25.59 16.78 -15.03
CA HIS A 300 -25.05 15.88 -16.07
C HIS A 300 -23.97 16.65 -16.83
N TYR A 301 -22.73 16.20 -16.71
CA TYR A 301 -21.58 16.79 -17.39
C TYR A 301 -20.98 15.80 -18.37
N ASP A 302 -20.24 16.33 -19.34
CA ASP A 302 -19.34 15.49 -20.13
C ASP A 302 -18.31 14.81 -19.22
N ARG A 303 -17.86 13.60 -19.59
CA ARG A 303 -16.86 12.87 -18.82
C ARG A 303 -15.53 13.62 -18.70
N ALA A 304 -15.22 14.46 -19.69
CA ALA A 304 -14.02 15.28 -19.71
C ALA A 304 -14.09 16.51 -18.81
N THR A 305 -15.30 16.94 -18.39
CA THR A 305 -15.46 18.16 -17.59
C THR A 305 -14.61 18.14 -16.32
N SER A 306 -13.91 19.27 -16.06
CA SER A 306 -13.09 19.49 -14.89
C SER A 306 -13.32 20.87 -14.30
N THR A 307 -13.36 20.98 -12.98
CA THR A 307 -13.42 22.28 -12.26
C THR A 307 -12.04 22.87 -12.01
N ALA A 308 -10.96 22.17 -12.36
CA ALA A 308 -9.60 22.61 -12.11
C ALA A 308 -9.17 23.70 -13.11
N PRO A 309 -8.56 24.80 -12.65
CA PRO A 309 -7.81 25.70 -13.53
C PRO A 309 -6.43 25.12 -13.86
N ASP A 310 -5.77 25.65 -14.90
CA ASP A 310 -4.46 25.18 -15.36
C ASP A 310 -3.36 25.27 -14.28
N TRP A 311 -3.47 26.20 -13.35
CA TRP A 311 -2.49 26.39 -12.27
C TRP A 311 -2.70 25.48 -11.05
N ALA A 312 -3.82 24.75 -10.96
CA ALA A 312 -4.03 23.78 -9.88
C ALA A 312 -3.07 22.61 -10.05
N SER A 313 -2.35 22.25 -9.02
CA SER A 313 -1.29 21.23 -9.09
C SER A 313 -1.16 20.48 -7.77
N ALA A 314 -0.56 19.28 -7.84
CA ALA A 314 -0.30 18.42 -6.69
C ALA A 314 1.10 17.78 -6.82
N HIS A 315 2.13 18.61 -6.94
CA HIS A 315 3.51 18.14 -7.08
C HIS A 315 3.98 17.44 -5.81
N THR A 316 4.53 16.25 -5.95
CA THR A 316 5.09 15.45 -4.86
C THR A 316 6.46 14.91 -5.22
N GLN A 317 7.38 14.98 -4.25
CA GLN A 317 8.70 14.37 -4.34
C GLN A 317 8.95 13.46 -3.15
N GLY A 318 9.57 12.31 -3.38
CA GLY A 318 9.97 11.38 -2.34
C GLY A 318 11.38 10.87 -2.58
N LEU A 319 12.21 10.94 -1.56
CA LEU A 319 13.53 10.32 -1.51
C LEU A 319 13.53 9.34 -0.34
N ASN A 320 13.70 8.04 -0.62
CA ASN A 320 13.86 7.03 0.40
C ASN A 320 15.24 6.40 0.28
N THR A 321 15.91 6.24 1.41
CA THR A 321 17.18 5.52 1.52
C THR A 321 17.07 4.45 2.57
N PHE A 322 17.73 3.33 2.35
CA PHE A 322 17.76 2.26 3.33
C PHE A 322 19.10 1.54 3.34
N ALA A 323 19.46 1.01 4.49
CA ALA A 323 20.58 0.12 4.65
C ALA A 323 20.16 -1.07 5.51
N SER A 324 20.60 -2.28 5.15
CA SER A 324 20.38 -3.47 5.97
C SER A 324 21.65 -4.30 6.08
N LEU A 325 21.84 -4.88 7.26
CA LEU A 325 22.87 -5.87 7.55
C LEU A 325 22.17 -7.17 7.93
N GLU A 326 22.48 -8.23 7.21
CA GLU A 326 21.99 -9.58 7.46
C GLU A 326 23.18 -10.48 7.80
N HIS A 327 23.12 -11.20 8.93
CA HIS A 327 24.15 -12.13 9.35
C HIS A 327 23.55 -13.48 9.72
N ARG A 328 24.06 -14.55 9.12
CA ARG A 328 23.68 -15.93 9.42
C ARG A 328 24.76 -16.58 10.28
N PHE A 329 24.35 -17.03 11.44
CA PHE A 329 25.22 -17.75 12.38
C PHE A 329 25.35 -19.23 11.96
N ASP A 330 26.43 -19.89 12.41
CA ASP A 330 26.71 -21.31 12.11
C ASP A 330 25.60 -22.27 12.60
N ASN A 331 24.82 -21.86 13.59
CA ASN A 331 23.68 -22.61 14.13
C ASN A 331 22.38 -22.40 13.34
N GLY A 332 22.44 -21.71 12.19
CA GLY A 332 21.27 -21.44 11.33
C GLY A 332 20.39 -20.26 11.75
N TRP A 333 20.72 -19.58 12.86
CA TRP A 333 20.02 -18.34 13.22
C TRP A 333 20.45 -17.17 12.33
N GLU A 334 19.54 -16.26 12.09
CA GLU A 334 19.76 -15.05 11.31
C GLU A 334 19.50 -13.82 12.15
N LEU A 335 20.37 -12.82 12.04
CA LEU A 335 20.16 -11.46 12.55
C LEU A 335 20.05 -10.50 11.38
N LYS A 336 19.00 -9.71 11.35
CA LYS A 336 18.80 -8.64 10.36
C LYS A 336 18.54 -7.33 11.06
N GLY A 337 19.29 -6.30 10.67
CA GLY A 337 19.04 -4.92 11.06
C GLY A 337 18.78 -4.08 9.82
N THR A 338 17.70 -3.31 9.80
CA THR A 338 17.34 -2.42 8.69
C THR A 338 17.05 -1.03 9.22
N TYR A 339 17.73 -0.03 8.67
CA TYR A 339 17.42 1.37 8.87
C TYR A 339 16.93 1.98 7.57
N SER A 340 15.86 2.77 7.62
CA SER A 340 15.37 3.54 6.48
C SER A 340 15.08 4.99 6.85
N TYR A 341 15.35 5.87 5.91
CA TYR A 341 15.07 7.29 5.97
C TYR A 341 14.26 7.70 4.76
N GLY A 342 13.14 8.39 4.99
CA GLY A 342 12.30 8.98 3.97
C GLY A 342 12.23 10.50 4.13
N ASP A 343 12.38 11.21 3.02
CA ASP A 343 12.18 12.66 2.92
C ASP A 343 11.21 12.93 1.78
N ASN A 344 10.04 13.43 2.14
CA ASN A 344 8.94 13.62 1.21
C ASN A 344 8.45 15.06 1.27
N SER A 345 8.18 15.65 0.12
CA SER A 345 7.57 16.98 0.00
C SER A 345 6.32 16.95 -0.87
N LEU A 346 5.46 17.93 -0.65
CA LEU A 346 4.31 18.20 -1.49
C LEU A 346 4.12 19.71 -1.68
N GLU A 347 3.82 20.11 -2.90
CA GLU A 347 3.43 21.46 -3.25
C GLU A 347 2.04 21.40 -3.91
N TYR A 348 1.00 21.77 -3.17
CA TYR A 348 -0.37 21.78 -3.67
C TYR A 348 -0.87 23.18 -3.91
N ASN A 349 -1.25 23.49 -5.14
CA ASN A 349 -2.05 24.65 -5.50
C ASN A 349 -3.50 24.16 -5.64
N VAL A 350 -4.31 24.36 -4.60
CA VAL A 350 -5.66 23.80 -4.49
C VAL A 350 -6.70 24.81 -4.93
N LEU A 351 -7.60 24.39 -5.80
CA LEU A 351 -8.93 24.98 -5.96
C LEU A 351 -9.97 23.88 -5.78
N TRP A 352 -10.75 23.98 -4.72
CA TRP A 352 -11.87 23.08 -4.47
C TRP A 352 -13.18 23.78 -4.77
N ALA A 353 -13.87 23.32 -5.82
CA ALA A 353 -15.18 23.84 -6.21
C ALA A 353 -16.26 23.37 -5.22
N THR A 354 -17.18 24.25 -4.84
CA THR A 354 -18.32 23.95 -3.97
C THR A 354 -19.57 24.70 -4.43
N GLY A 355 -20.70 24.39 -3.79
CA GLY A 355 -21.99 25.01 -4.12
C GLY A 355 -22.75 24.25 -5.21
N TYR A 356 -23.83 24.87 -5.64
CA TYR A 356 -24.81 24.28 -6.56
C TYR A 356 -24.99 25.21 -7.76
N PRO A 357 -24.48 24.84 -8.94
CA PRO A 357 -24.60 25.67 -10.14
C PRO A 357 -26.06 25.77 -10.63
N ASP A 358 -26.38 26.87 -11.25
CA ASP A 358 -27.67 27.08 -11.93
C ASP A 358 -27.83 26.07 -13.11
N PRO A 359 -29.00 25.46 -13.30
CA PRO A 359 -29.19 24.41 -14.31
C PRO A 359 -29.04 24.87 -15.77
N VAL A 360 -29.15 26.17 -16.04
CA VAL A 360 -29.07 26.72 -17.41
C VAL A 360 -27.66 27.31 -17.65
N THR A 361 -27.24 28.20 -16.76
CA THR A 361 -26.02 28.99 -16.95
C THR A 361 -24.77 28.30 -16.40
N ASN A 362 -24.91 27.29 -15.54
CA ASN A 362 -23.85 26.65 -14.74
C ASN A 362 -23.10 27.65 -13.83
N LEU A 363 -23.62 28.83 -13.61
CA LEU A 363 -23.06 29.81 -12.68
C LEU A 363 -23.57 29.54 -11.25
N GLY A 364 -22.86 30.07 -10.23
CA GLY A 364 -23.24 29.95 -8.81
C GLY A 364 -22.40 28.94 -8.03
N ALA A 365 -21.60 28.11 -8.69
CA ALA A 365 -20.54 27.40 -8.00
C ALA A 365 -19.46 28.38 -7.53
N THR A 366 -18.82 28.06 -6.41
CA THR A 366 -17.82 28.92 -5.77
C THR A 366 -16.52 28.15 -5.57
N ALA A 367 -15.43 28.88 -5.47
CA ALA A 367 -14.16 28.35 -4.99
C ALA A 367 -14.24 28.24 -3.45
N GLY A 368 -14.73 27.13 -2.94
CA GLY A 368 -14.98 26.90 -1.51
C GLY A 368 -13.71 26.79 -0.67
N SER A 369 -12.61 26.36 -1.28
CA SER A 369 -11.27 26.44 -0.69
C SER A 369 -10.26 26.72 -1.79
N ILE A 370 -9.45 27.74 -1.60
CA ILE A 370 -8.26 28.01 -2.40
C ILE A 370 -7.10 28.16 -1.44
N ALA A 371 -6.05 27.38 -1.64
CA ALA A 371 -4.86 27.40 -0.81
C ALA A 371 -3.63 26.95 -1.59
N TYR A 372 -2.48 27.45 -1.17
CA TYR A 372 -1.19 26.85 -1.44
C TYR A 372 -0.73 26.11 -0.19
N ILE A 373 -0.23 24.89 -0.36
CA ILE A 373 0.28 24.04 0.71
C ILE A 373 1.69 23.63 0.32
N ASP A 374 2.65 23.94 1.20
CA ASP A 374 4.07 23.59 1.04
C ASP A 374 4.42 22.60 2.16
N GLY A 375 4.15 21.32 1.91
CA GLY A 375 4.23 20.28 2.90
C GLY A 375 5.55 19.51 2.87
N SER A 376 5.97 19.05 4.04
CA SER A 376 7.12 18.15 4.19
C SER A 376 6.82 17.05 5.21
N ARG A 377 7.43 15.90 4.99
CA ARG A 377 7.40 14.75 5.90
C ARG A 377 8.76 14.08 5.91
N THR A 378 9.34 13.89 7.09
CA THR A 378 10.52 13.06 7.28
C THR A 378 10.16 11.84 8.11
N GLN A 379 10.74 10.68 7.78
CA GLN A 379 10.50 9.42 8.47
C GLN A 379 11.83 8.71 8.74
N HIS A 380 12.01 8.24 9.97
CA HIS A 380 13.12 7.38 10.39
C HIS A 380 12.53 6.07 10.89
N ASN A 381 12.98 4.95 10.35
CA ASN A 381 12.54 3.63 10.78
C ASN A 381 13.76 2.75 11.06
N LEU A 382 13.73 2.02 12.16
CA LEU A 382 14.73 1.01 12.51
C LEU A 382 14.01 -0.28 12.86
N ASP A 383 14.39 -1.36 12.19
CA ASP A 383 13.93 -2.72 12.47
C ASP A 383 15.14 -3.59 12.81
N LEU A 384 15.08 -4.26 13.95
CA LEU A 384 16.07 -5.26 14.39
C LEU A 384 15.35 -6.57 14.61
N ARG A 385 15.72 -7.61 13.88
CA ARG A 385 15.05 -8.91 13.92
C ARG A 385 16.07 -10.03 14.00
N THR A 386 15.76 -11.02 14.82
CA THR A 386 16.49 -12.29 14.87
C THR A 386 15.50 -13.41 14.66
N GLN A 387 15.85 -14.37 13.83
CA GLN A 387 15.01 -15.54 13.54
C GLN A 387 15.85 -16.81 13.43
N GLY A 388 15.24 -17.93 13.72
CA GLY A 388 15.93 -19.21 13.61
C GLY A 388 15.04 -20.39 13.96
N MET A 389 15.59 -21.57 13.78
CA MET A 389 14.94 -22.83 14.13
C MET A 389 15.48 -23.37 15.46
N PHE A 390 14.62 -24.05 16.20
CA PHE A 390 14.99 -24.75 17.43
C PHE A 390 14.24 -26.09 17.52
N ALA A 391 14.87 -27.09 18.11
CA ALA A 391 14.26 -28.38 18.32
C ALA A 391 13.65 -28.49 19.73
N LEU A 392 12.39 -28.92 19.82
CA LEU A 392 11.72 -29.17 21.08
C LEU A 392 10.72 -30.34 20.92
N PHE A 393 10.71 -31.28 21.87
CA PHE A 393 9.83 -32.46 21.85
C PHE A 393 9.93 -33.31 20.56
N GLY A 394 11.11 -33.34 19.92
CA GLY A 394 11.37 -34.09 18.70
C GLY A 394 10.83 -33.48 17.42
N GLN A 395 10.35 -32.24 17.48
CA GLN A 395 9.92 -31.44 16.33
C GLN A 395 10.82 -30.20 16.19
N GLU A 396 10.95 -29.71 14.94
CA GLU A 396 11.58 -28.41 14.65
C GLU A 396 10.54 -27.32 14.69
N HIS A 397 10.91 -26.19 15.26
CA HIS A 397 10.08 -25.01 15.46
C HIS A 397 10.77 -23.78 14.93
N GLN A 398 10.01 -22.76 14.56
CA GLN A 398 10.55 -21.46 14.16
C GLN A 398 10.30 -20.43 15.26
N LEU A 399 11.26 -19.52 15.47
CA LEU A 399 11.13 -18.40 16.38
C LEU A 399 11.70 -17.14 15.72
N THR A 400 10.97 -16.06 15.84
CA THR A 400 11.48 -14.71 15.55
C THR A 400 11.19 -13.79 16.73
N PHE A 401 12.11 -12.89 17.00
CA PHE A 401 11.91 -11.78 17.93
C PHE A 401 12.62 -10.55 17.40
N GLY A 402 12.11 -9.39 17.75
CA GLY A 402 12.66 -8.16 17.24
C GLY A 402 12.19 -6.92 17.98
N TRP A 403 12.75 -5.82 17.54
CA TRP A 403 12.40 -4.49 17.99
C TRP A 403 12.26 -3.56 16.79
N THR A 404 11.22 -2.71 16.82
CA THR A 404 10.98 -1.68 15.81
C THR A 404 10.92 -0.32 16.45
N GLY A 405 11.47 0.70 15.78
CA GLY A 405 11.31 2.10 16.15
C GLY A 405 11.01 2.94 14.92
N GLN A 406 10.05 3.85 15.05
CA GLN A 406 9.64 4.79 14.00
C GLN A 406 9.54 6.19 14.58
N ARG A 407 9.96 7.18 13.81
CA ARG A 407 9.71 8.60 14.07
C ARG A 407 9.33 9.27 12.76
N GLN A 408 8.22 9.98 12.78
CA GLN A 408 7.74 10.78 11.67
C GLN A 408 7.53 12.21 12.13
N GLU A 409 8.12 13.15 11.41
CA GLU A 409 7.84 14.58 11.54
C GLU A 409 7.16 15.09 10.27
N PHE A 410 6.18 15.97 10.42
CA PHE A 410 5.50 16.55 9.26
C PHE A 410 5.11 18.02 9.50
N ALA A 411 5.11 18.78 8.42
CA ALA A 411 4.68 20.17 8.41
C ALA A 411 3.90 20.47 7.13
N ASN A 412 2.65 20.91 7.26
CA ASN A 412 1.77 21.23 6.14
C ASN A 412 1.20 22.64 6.35
N PRO A 413 1.98 23.72 6.14
CA PRO A 413 1.50 25.08 6.21
C PRO A 413 0.55 25.41 5.06
N TYR A 414 -0.54 26.14 5.38
CA TYR A 414 -1.54 26.60 4.42
C TYR A 414 -1.43 28.10 4.22
N TYR A 415 -1.27 28.51 2.97
CA TYR A 415 -1.22 29.90 2.53
C TYR A 415 -2.50 30.23 1.77
N TYR A 416 -3.28 31.16 2.29
CA TYR A 416 -4.52 31.60 1.64
C TYR A 416 -4.28 32.81 0.74
N PRO A 417 -5.22 33.12 -0.19
CA PRO A 417 -5.17 34.30 -1.01
C PRO A 417 -5.05 35.61 -0.22
N THR A 418 -4.31 36.59 -0.76
CA THR A 418 -4.20 37.94 -0.17
C THR A 418 -5.45 38.77 -0.35
N ALA A 419 -6.29 38.46 -1.35
CA ALA A 419 -7.53 39.17 -1.69
C ALA A 419 -8.68 38.16 -1.88
N ALA A 420 -9.90 38.68 -1.87
CA ALA A 420 -11.10 37.91 -2.19
C ALA A 420 -11.00 37.34 -3.63
N VAL A 421 -11.42 36.11 -3.78
CA VAL A 421 -11.40 35.40 -5.07
C VAL A 421 -12.75 35.53 -5.77
N PRO A 422 -12.79 35.57 -7.12
CA PRO A 422 -14.03 35.69 -7.87
C PRO A 422 -14.87 34.39 -7.77
N PRO A 423 -16.18 34.43 -8.15
CA PRO A 423 -16.97 33.24 -8.40
C PRO A 423 -16.31 32.31 -9.44
N LEU A 424 -16.60 31.00 -9.37
CA LEU A 424 -15.93 30.01 -10.21
C LEU A 424 -16.19 30.22 -11.71
N GLY A 425 -17.36 30.71 -12.10
CA GLY A 425 -17.73 30.84 -13.52
C GLY A 425 -18.30 29.53 -14.09
N ASP A 426 -18.46 29.48 -15.42
CA ASP A 426 -18.90 28.26 -16.12
C ASP A 426 -17.72 27.35 -16.46
N PHE A 427 -17.50 26.32 -15.68
CA PHE A 427 -16.40 25.36 -15.83
C PHE A 427 -16.67 24.26 -16.88
N ARG A 428 -17.82 24.28 -17.59
CA ARG A 428 -18.09 23.33 -18.70
C ARG A 428 -17.29 23.66 -19.96
N ASP A 429 -16.76 24.89 -20.05
CA ASP A 429 -15.89 25.26 -21.15
C ASP A 429 -14.55 24.54 -21.05
N ALA A 430 -14.16 23.80 -22.09
CA ALA A 430 -12.86 23.13 -22.15
C ALA A 430 -11.66 24.09 -22.02
N ASN A 431 -11.86 25.38 -22.36
CA ASN A 431 -10.88 26.45 -22.18
C ASN A 431 -11.11 27.22 -20.87
N PHE A 432 -11.83 26.67 -19.89
CA PHE A 432 -12.08 27.28 -18.61
C PHE A 432 -10.80 27.78 -17.97
N GLN A 433 -10.78 29.05 -17.61
CA GLN A 433 -9.67 29.69 -16.92
C GLN A 433 -10.14 30.35 -15.64
N TYR A 434 -9.36 30.20 -14.60
CA TYR A 434 -9.58 30.85 -13.33
C TYR A 434 -8.29 31.53 -12.86
N PRO A 435 -8.30 32.81 -12.44
CA PRO A 435 -7.08 33.53 -12.12
C PRO A 435 -6.35 32.90 -10.93
N LYS A 436 -5.02 32.69 -11.09
CA LYS A 436 -4.17 32.26 -9.96
C LYS A 436 -4.08 33.41 -8.94
N PRO A 437 -4.46 33.19 -7.67
CA PRO A 437 -4.37 34.24 -6.65
C PRO A 437 -2.91 34.49 -6.26
N GLN A 438 -2.68 35.65 -5.65
CA GLN A 438 -1.45 35.91 -4.90
C GLN A 438 -1.60 35.30 -3.51
N TRP A 439 -0.62 34.52 -3.09
CA TRP A 439 -0.61 33.89 -1.77
C TRP A 439 -0.06 34.84 -0.70
N LYS A 440 -0.54 34.72 0.54
CA LYS A 440 0.08 35.39 1.69
C LYS A 440 1.50 34.89 1.89
N GLU A 441 2.39 35.78 2.33
CA GLU A 441 3.79 35.42 2.59
C GLU A 441 3.98 34.52 3.82
N THR A 442 3.04 34.59 4.78
CA THR A 442 3.04 33.76 5.98
C THR A 442 1.86 32.80 5.96
N HIS A 443 2.08 31.57 6.42
CA HIS A 443 0.98 30.62 6.56
C HIS A 443 -0.08 31.15 7.55
N THR A 444 -1.33 30.85 7.25
CA THR A 444 -2.47 31.28 8.10
C THR A 444 -2.85 30.19 9.10
N THR A 445 -2.68 28.95 8.73
CA THR A 445 -2.95 27.74 9.52
C THR A 445 -2.19 26.57 8.90
N GLY A 446 -2.31 25.38 9.46
CA GLY A 446 -1.66 24.20 8.92
C GLY A 446 -1.85 22.97 9.80
N SER A 447 -1.19 21.89 9.41
CA SER A 447 -1.09 20.67 10.21
C SER A 447 0.39 20.37 10.41
N PHE A 448 0.82 20.33 11.66
CA PHE A 448 2.21 20.15 12.05
C PHE A 448 2.28 19.08 13.14
N GLY A 449 3.35 18.34 13.20
CA GLY A 449 3.52 17.43 14.32
C GLY A 449 4.56 16.36 14.12
N GLU A 450 4.65 15.58 15.17
CA GLU A 450 5.53 14.43 15.28
C GLU A 450 4.72 13.23 15.78
N THR A 451 5.08 12.04 15.27
CA THR A 451 4.55 10.76 15.76
C THR A 451 5.71 9.81 15.95
N GLU A 452 5.80 9.20 17.12
CA GLU A 452 6.77 8.17 17.44
C GLU A 452 6.07 6.86 17.77
N GLN A 453 6.64 5.75 17.32
CA GLN A 453 6.18 4.41 17.67
C GLN A 453 7.40 3.53 17.92
N SER A 454 7.38 2.75 19.00
CA SER A 454 8.36 1.69 19.22
C SER A 454 7.71 0.43 19.77
N ALA A 455 8.29 -0.72 19.50
CA ALA A 455 7.77 -1.98 20.02
C ALA A 455 8.82 -3.09 20.04
N ALA A 456 8.69 -3.97 21.03
CA ALA A 456 9.32 -5.29 21.01
C ALA A 456 8.28 -6.35 20.65
N TYR A 457 8.67 -7.34 19.85
CA TYR A 457 7.78 -8.42 19.46
C TYR A 457 8.48 -9.78 19.46
N VAL A 458 7.69 -10.83 19.58
CA VAL A 458 8.08 -12.23 19.44
C VAL A 458 6.99 -12.99 18.70
N ALA A 459 7.38 -13.87 17.79
CA ALA A 459 6.48 -14.80 17.14
C ALA A 459 7.13 -16.17 16.98
N THR A 460 6.34 -17.23 17.09
CA THR A 460 6.82 -18.61 16.95
C THR A 460 5.80 -19.46 16.19
N GLN A 461 6.32 -20.38 15.40
CA GLN A 461 5.58 -21.52 14.86
C GLN A 461 6.01 -22.77 15.61
N LEU A 462 5.09 -23.35 16.36
CA LEU A 462 5.28 -24.60 17.11
C LEU A 462 4.62 -25.75 16.35
N ASN A 463 5.41 -26.63 15.79
CA ASN A 463 4.93 -27.86 15.15
C ASN A 463 4.60 -28.88 16.25
N LEU A 464 3.30 -28.97 16.58
CA LEU A 464 2.81 -29.87 17.65
C LEU A 464 2.81 -31.32 17.19
N THR A 465 2.58 -31.55 15.91
CA THR A 465 2.73 -32.82 15.17
C THR A 465 3.17 -32.50 13.75
N ASP A 466 3.43 -33.52 12.94
CA ASP A 466 3.75 -33.35 11.50
C ASP A 466 2.62 -32.64 10.72
N ALA A 467 1.38 -32.70 11.23
CA ALA A 467 0.23 -32.10 10.56
C ALA A 467 -0.33 -30.85 11.27
N LEU A 468 -0.03 -30.65 12.54
CA LEU A 468 -0.63 -29.60 13.36
C LEU A 468 0.43 -28.61 13.82
N ALA A 469 0.30 -27.33 13.42
CA ALA A 469 1.16 -26.26 13.87
C ALA A 469 0.36 -25.15 14.55
N LEU A 470 0.91 -24.60 15.65
CA LEU A 470 0.41 -23.43 16.38
C LEU A 470 1.34 -22.25 16.09
N LEU A 471 0.79 -21.16 15.60
CA LEU A 471 1.47 -19.88 15.53
C LEU A 471 1.02 -19.01 16.70
N ALA A 472 1.98 -18.41 17.40
CA ALA A 472 1.72 -17.48 18.49
C ALA A 472 2.64 -16.26 18.36
N GLY A 473 2.09 -15.08 18.56
CA GLY A 473 2.86 -13.82 18.51
C GLY A 473 2.35 -12.81 19.52
N LEU A 474 3.27 -12.04 20.06
CA LEU A 474 3.03 -10.96 21.01
C LEU A 474 3.85 -9.74 20.58
N ARG A 475 3.26 -8.55 20.68
CA ARG A 475 3.96 -7.29 20.48
C ARG A 475 3.53 -6.29 21.55
N LEU A 476 4.52 -5.71 22.22
CA LEU A 476 4.31 -4.65 23.21
C LEU A 476 4.66 -3.31 22.56
N ASN A 477 3.67 -2.45 22.43
CA ASN A 477 3.77 -1.19 21.71
C ASN A 477 3.82 0.01 22.66
N GLN A 478 4.58 1.02 22.21
CA GLN A 478 4.53 2.39 22.71
C GLN A 478 4.26 3.30 21.51
N TRP A 479 3.36 4.26 21.68
CA TRP A 479 3.01 5.20 20.65
C TRP A 479 2.75 6.57 21.26
N GLN A 480 3.26 7.63 20.62
CA GLN A 480 3.02 9.00 21.06
C GLN A 480 2.90 9.95 19.87
N THR A 481 2.18 11.03 20.05
CA THR A 481 2.08 12.11 19.06
C THR A 481 1.96 13.47 19.75
N ASP A 482 2.64 14.47 19.18
CA ASP A 482 2.44 15.90 19.45
C ASP A 482 2.10 16.59 18.13
N GLN A 483 0.89 17.13 18.03
CA GLN A 483 0.38 17.67 16.78
C GLN A 483 -0.39 18.97 17.01
N ASP A 484 -0.25 19.91 16.08
CA ASP A 484 -1.15 21.04 15.88
C ASP A 484 -1.90 20.86 14.56
N ASN A 485 -3.16 20.49 14.62
CA ASN A 485 -3.99 20.27 13.44
C ASN A 485 -4.99 21.42 13.29
N PHE A 486 -4.62 22.41 12.50
CA PHE A 486 -5.43 23.61 12.23
C PHE A 486 -5.80 24.39 13.52
N GLY A 487 -4.84 24.51 14.45
CA GLY A 487 -5.00 25.19 15.74
C GLY A 487 -5.54 24.28 16.86
N SER A 488 -5.90 23.06 16.57
CA SER A 488 -6.23 22.05 17.58
C SER A 488 -4.97 21.28 17.96
N LYS A 489 -4.51 21.45 19.19
CA LYS A 489 -3.30 20.78 19.70
C LYS A 489 -3.65 19.46 20.35
N TYR A 490 -2.85 18.45 20.06
CA TYR A 490 -2.96 17.10 20.59
C TYR A 490 -1.60 16.67 21.10
N ASP A 491 -1.51 16.34 22.38
CA ASP A 491 -0.37 15.68 23.02
C ASP A 491 -0.92 14.42 23.68
N PHE A 492 -0.63 13.27 23.09
CA PHE A 492 -1.29 12.02 23.45
C PHE A 492 -0.34 10.84 23.31
N ASN A 493 -0.35 9.94 24.30
CA ASN A 493 0.45 8.71 24.30
C ASN A 493 -0.40 7.47 24.59
N VAL A 494 0.04 6.33 24.07
CA VAL A 494 -0.47 4.99 24.37
C VAL A 494 0.71 4.14 24.81
N ASP A 495 0.74 3.80 26.09
CA ASP A 495 1.84 3.06 26.69
C ASP A 495 1.48 1.59 26.89
N ASN A 496 2.43 0.71 26.60
CA ASN A 496 2.35 -0.73 26.88
C ASN A 496 1.10 -1.42 26.26
N GLU A 497 0.68 -0.98 25.08
CA GLU A 497 -0.42 -1.63 24.36
C GLU A 497 0.03 -2.98 23.81
N LEU A 498 -0.60 -4.05 24.29
CA LEU A 498 -0.28 -5.40 23.86
C LEU A 498 -1.15 -5.79 22.67
N THR A 499 -0.50 -6.19 21.57
CA THR A 499 -1.16 -6.85 20.43
C THR A 499 -0.77 -8.31 20.34
N THR A 500 -1.72 -9.16 19.96
CA THR A 500 -1.58 -10.61 19.99
C THR A 500 -1.92 -11.23 18.65
N TYR A 501 -1.28 -12.36 18.37
CA TYR A 501 -1.52 -13.19 17.21
C TYR A 501 -1.58 -14.65 17.62
N PHE A 502 -2.64 -15.35 17.26
CA PHE A 502 -2.75 -16.79 17.41
C PHE A 502 -3.30 -17.39 16.12
N GLY A 503 -2.63 -18.42 15.63
CA GLY A 503 -3.01 -19.15 14.43
C GLY A 503 -2.85 -20.66 14.65
N LEU A 504 -3.76 -21.43 14.12
CA LEU A 504 -3.68 -22.88 14.09
C LEU A 504 -3.77 -23.32 12.63
N THR A 505 -2.84 -24.16 12.18
CA THR A 505 -2.89 -24.78 10.86
C THR A 505 -2.90 -26.31 11.01
N TYR A 506 -3.71 -26.97 10.19
CA TYR A 506 -3.79 -28.42 10.13
C TYR A 506 -3.65 -28.89 8.69
N ALA A 507 -2.53 -29.55 8.38
CA ALA A 507 -2.23 -30.10 7.06
C ALA A 507 -3.11 -31.32 6.80
N LEU A 508 -3.87 -31.30 5.71
CA LEU A 508 -4.63 -32.40 5.16
C LEU A 508 -3.85 -33.03 3.97
N GLY A 509 -2.70 -33.65 4.28
CA GLY A 509 -1.74 -34.07 3.28
C GLY A 509 -0.86 -32.90 2.80
N GLU A 510 -0.21 -33.06 1.65
CA GLU A 510 0.76 -32.07 1.13
C GLU A 510 0.11 -30.90 0.41
N GLN A 511 -1.13 -31.04 -0.04
CA GLN A 511 -1.81 -30.08 -0.93
C GLN A 511 -2.84 -29.19 -0.25
N TYR A 512 -3.31 -29.54 0.95
CA TYR A 512 -4.40 -28.80 1.61
C TYR A 512 -4.05 -28.48 3.06
N SER A 513 -4.51 -27.32 3.53
CA SER A 513 -4.38 -26.90 4.92
C SER A 513 -5.68 -26.26 5.39
N LEU A 514 -6.17 -26.65 6.57
CA LEU A 514 -7.19 -25.92 7.32
C LEU A 514 -6.51 -24.95 8.27
N TYR A 515 -7.12 -23.78 8.47
CA TYR A 515 -6.60 -22.85 9.45
C TYR A 515 -7.71 -22.12 10.20
N ALA A 516 -7.34 -21.64 11.38
CA ALA A 516 -8.10 -20.66 12.14
C ALA A 516 -7.13 -19.67 12.78
N SER A 517 -7.49 -18.40 12.86
CA SER A 517 -6.65 -17.37 13.47
C SER A 517 -7.44 -16.33 14.24
N TYR A 518 -6.78 -15.78 15.25
CA TYR A 518 -7.14 -14.58 15.97
C TYR A 518 -5.99 -13.60 15.88
N THR A 519 -6.28 -12.37 15.45
CA THR A 519 -5.31 -11.29 15.39
C THR A 519 -5.93 -10.01 15.92
N ASP A 520 -5.16 -9.17 16.56
CA ASP A 520 -5.62 -7.85 16.99
C ASP A 520 -4.69 -6.72 16.54
N ILE A 521 -5.18 -5.51 16.69
CA ILE A 521 -4.49 -4.26 16.36
C ILE A 521 -5.14 -3.12 17.14
N PHE A 522 -4.41 -2.05 17.40
CA PHE A 522 -4.95 -0.84 17.99
C PHE A 522 -4.75 0.37 17.06
N ALA A 523 -5.69 1.32 17.08
CA ALA A 523 -5.57 2.58 16.37
C ALA A 523 -5.74 3.73 17.36
N PRO A 524 -4.68 4.53 17.62
CA PRO A 524 -4.78 5.71 18.46
C PRO A 524 -5.79 6.72 17.92
N GLN A 525 -6.50 7.44 18.80
CA GLN A 525 -7.50 8.42 18.45
C GLN A 525 -7.26 9.73 19.22
N THR A 526 -7.23 10.85 18.52
CA THR A 526 -7.14 12.20 19.10
C THR A 526 -8.50 12.83 19.37
N LEU A 527 -9.56 12.02 19.46
CA LEU A 527 -10.93 12.43 19.74
C LEU A 527 -11.12 12.62 21.25
N GLN A 528 -11.89 13.64 21.66
CA GLN A 528 -12.01 14.03 23.07
C GLN A 528 -13.42 13.82 23.64
N ARG A 529 -13.46 13.39 24.92
CA ARG A 529 -14.67 13.39 25.74
C ARG A 529 -15.02 14.80 26.22
N ILE A 530 -16.16 14.97 26.86
CA ILE A 530 -16.65 16.28 27.35
C ILE A 530 -15.72 16.89 28.42
N ASP A 531 -14.95 16.10 29.12
CA ASP A 531 -13.95 16.52 30.10
C ASP A 531 -12.56 16.83 29.50
N ALA A 532 -12.48 16.88 28.17
CA ALA A 532 -11.27 17.06 27.38
C ALA A 532 -10.26 15.90 27.46
N SER A 533 -10.54 14.79 28.13
CA SER A 533 -9.72 13.58 28.04
C SER A 533 -9.88 12.93 26.66
N TYR A 534 -8.82 12.27 26.18
CA TYR A 534 -8.90 11.50 24.94
C TYR A 534 -9.68 10.21 25.15
N ILE A 535 -10.42 9.78 24.12
CA ILE A 535 -11.03 8.44 24.13
C ILE A 535 -9.96 7.38 23.94
N ASP A 536 -10.23 6.17 24.41
CA ASP A 536 -9.29 5.06 24.29
C ASP A 536 -9.02 4.70 22.82
N PRO A 537 -7.85 4.11 22.49
CA PRO A 537 -7.58 3.62 21.15
C PRO A 537 -8.65 2.65 20.66
N VAL A 538 -8.99 2.72 19.37
CA VAL A 538 -9.82 1.67 18.76
C VAL A 538 -9.09 0.35 18.89
N LYS A 539 -9.78 -0.69 19.36
CA LYS A 539 -9.29 -2.07 19.39
C LYS A 539 -9.96 -2.87 18.29
N GLY A 540 -9.18 -3.27 17.32
CA GLY A 540 -9.60 -4.11 16.21
C GLY A 540 -9.24 -5.58 16.47
N LYS A 541 -10.22 -6.49 16.43
CA LYS A 541 -10.02 -7.93 16.58
C LYS A 541 -10.51 -8.62 15.31
N ASN A 542 -9.67 -9.46 14.72
CA ASN A 542 -10.02 -10.25 13.54
C ASN A 542 -10.03 -11.75 13.90
N TYR A 543 -11.12 -12.40 13.60
CA TYR A 543 -11.29 -13.86 13.65
C TYR A 543 -11.42 -14.35 12.23
N GLU A 544 -10.61 -15.32 11.84
CA GLU A 544 -10.62 -15.86 10.48
C GLU A 544 -10.47 -17.39 10.54
N ALA A 545 -11.19 -18.09 9.68
CA ALA A 545 -11.01 -19.51 9.46
C ALA A 545 -11.15 -19.84 7.97
N GLY A 546 -10.40 -20.82 7.50
CA GLY A 546 -10.43 -21.14 6.07
C GLY A 546 -9.75 -22.46 5.72
N ILE A 547 -9.82 -22.74 4.44
CA ILE A 547 -9.08 -23.81 3.79
C ILE A 547 -8.20 -23.21 2.69
N LYS A 548 -6.97 -23.68 2.61
CA LYS A 548 -6.01 -23.39 1.55
C LYS A 548 -5.65 -24.66 0.80
N ALA A 549 -5.36 -24.49 -0.48
CA ALA A 549 -4.87 -25.58 -1.33
C ALA A 549 -3.73 -25.06 -2.19
N SER A 550 -2.73 -25.93 -2.43
CA SER A 550 -1.66 -25.71 -3.41
C SER A 550 -1.66 -26.92 -4.35
N LEU A 551 -2.15 -26.70 -5.56
CA LEU A 551 -2.51 -27.74 -6.54
C LEU A 551 -1.58 -27.68 -7.76
N MET A 552 -1.72 -28.65 -8.68
CA MET A 552 -0.98 -28.66 -9.95
C MET A 552 0.56 -28.59 -9.74
N ASP A 553 1.09 -29.48 -8.91
CA ASP A 553 2.50 -29.47 -8.50
C ASP A 553 2.93 -28.10 -7.94
N GLU A 554 2.13 -27.59 -7.00
CA GLU A 554 2.31 -26.30 -6.33
C GLU A 554 2.29 -25.07 -7.27
N SER A 555 1.74 -25.18 -8.46
CA SER A 555 1.65 -24.04 -9.40
C SER A 555 0.39 -23.21 -9.24
N LEU A 556 -0.66 -23.71 -8.55
CA LEU A 556 -1.94 -23.05 -8.36
C LEU A 556 -2.31 -23.01 -6.86
N ASP A 557 -2.38 -21.83 -6.27
CA ASP A 557 -2.87 -21.61 -4.92
C ASP A 557 -4.34 -21.24 -4.94
N MET A 558 -5.09 -21.78 -3.98
CA MET A 558 -6.51 -21.46 -3.77
C MET A 558 -6.80 -21.30 -2.27
N SER A 559 -7.70 -20.39 -1.94
CA SER A 559 -8.21 -20.25 -0.58
C SER A 559 -9.70 -19.92 -0.55
N LEU A 560 -10.36 -20.43 0.48
CA LEU A 560 -11.69 -20.00 0.89
C LEU A 560 -11.64 -19.69 2.38
N SER A 561 -11.98 -18.45 2.74
CA SER A 561 -11.97 -17.99 4.12
C SER A 561 -13.29 -17.34 4.51
N VAL A 562 -13.62 -17.44 5.79
CA VAL A 562 -14.67 -16.68 6.46
C VAL A 562 -14.03 -15.83 7.55
N PHE A 563 -14.51 -14.61 7.74
CA PHE A 563 -13.92 -13.68 8.69
C PHE A 563 -14.97 -12.86 9.44
N GLU A 564 -14.60 -12.45 10.65
CA GLU A 564 -15.31 -11.48 11.46
C GLU A 564 -14.31 -10.51 12.08
N ILE A 565 -14.48 -9.21 11.82
CA ILE A 565 -13.71 -8.13 12.42
C ILE A 565 -14.62 -7.38 13.37
N ARG A 566 -14.20 -7.20 14.63
CA ARG A 566 -14.86 -6.37 15.63
C ARG A 566 -14.01 -5.16 15.96
N GLN A 567 -14.65 -4.01 16.08
CA GLN A 567 -14.00 -2.79 16.53
C GLN A 567 -14.70 -2.27 17.79
N ASP A 568 -13.92 -2.12 18.85
CA ASP A 568 -14.34 -1.54 20.12
C ASP A 568 -13.70 -0.15 20.26
N ASN A 569 -14.26 0.71 21.12
CA ASN A 569 -13.83 2.09 21.37
C ASN A 569 -13.90 3.01 20.14
N VAL A 570 -14.76 2.76 19.16
CA VAL A 570 -14.93 3.63 17.99
C VAL A 570 -15.55 4.95 18.43
N GLY A 571 -14.94 6.10 18.06
CA GLY A 571 -15.46 7.41 18.43
C GLY A 571 -16.77 7.76 17.71
N GLU A 572 -17.86 7.90 18.45
CA GLU A 572 -19.16 8.41 17.98
C GLU A 572 -19.37 9.84 18.46
N ARG A 573 -19.66 10.76 17.55
CA ARG A 573 -19.92 12.18 17.89
C ARG A 573 -21.20 12.30 18.71
N THR A 574 -21.14 12.99 19.86
CA THR A 574 -22.31 13.19 20.73
C THR A 574 -23.25 14.30 20.25
N GLY A 575 -22.74 15.23 19.45
CA GLY A 575 -23.42 16.46 19.04
C GLY A 575 -23.01 17.69 19.86
N ASP A 576 -22.33 17.48 20.99
CA ASP A 576 -21.80 18.53 21.85
C ASP A 576 -20.45 19.05 21.35
N VAL A 577 -19.99 20.16 21.94
CA VAL A 577 -18.64 20.71 21.79
C VAL A 577 -18.02 20.91 23.18
N LEU A 578 -16.70 20.91 23.25
CA LEU A 578 -15.99 21.23 24.50
C LEU A 578 -16.35 22.63 24.97
N PRO A 579 -16.54 22.86 26.29
CA PRO A 579 -16.92 24.13 26.84
C PRO A 579 -16.01 25.29 26.41
N GLY A 580 -16.60 26.33 25.81
CA GLY A 580 -15.86 27.49 25.32
C GLY A 580 -15.10 27.32 24.02
N THR A 581 -15.31 26.21 23.31
CA THR A 581 -14.63 25.87 22.04
C THR A 581 -15.62 25.45 20.95
N THR A 582 -15.10 25.18 19.75
CA THR A 582 -15.83 24.55 18.65
C THR A 582 -15.44 23.07 18.44
N ILE A 583 -14.62 22.52 19.34
CA ILE A 583 -14.10 21.15 19.23
C ILE A 583 -15.23 20.16 19.55
N PRO A 584 -15.57 19.22 18.64
CA PRO A 584 -16.65 18.26 18.86
C PRO A 584 -16.27 17.24 19.94
N VAL A 585 -17.30 16.86 20.72
CA VAL A 585 -17.18 15.82 21.76
C VAL A 585 -17.57 14.47 21.22
N TYR A 586 -16.84 13.44 21.66
CA TYR A 586 -17.02 12.05 21.26
C TYR A 586 -17.24 11.15 22.49
N ARG A 587 -17.82 10.00 22.23
CA ARG A 587 -17.91 8.87 23.17
C ARG A 587 -17.48 7.58 22.46
N GLU A 588 -17.00 6.62 23.20
CA GLU A 588 -16.69 5.29 22.69
C GLU A 588 -17.97 4.49 22.41
N VAL A 589 -17.95 3.78 21.30
CA VAL A 589 -18.97 2.81 20.91
C VAL A 589 -18.29 1.47 20.62
N ASN A 590 -18.78 0.42 21.24
CA ASN A 590 -18.27 -0.93 21.09
C ASN A 590 -19.18 -1.77 20.20
N GLY A 591 -18.59 -2.74 19.47
CA GLY A 591 -19.36 -3.74 18.72
C GLY A 591 -19.65 -3.35 17.27
N THR A 592 -18.90 -2.44 16.66
CA THR A 592 -18.88 -2.33 15.19
C THR A 592 -18.36 -3.63 14.62
N LYS A 593 -19.09 -4.22 13.67
CA LYS A 593 -18.82 -5.55 13.16
C LYS A 593 -18.73 -5.58 11.64
N THR A 594 -17.66 -6.15 11.11
CA THR A 594 -17.54 -6.54 9.70
C THR A 594 -17.42 -8.05 9.59
N GLN A 595 -18.24 -8.69 8.78
CA GLN A 595 -18.19 -10.15 8.57
C GLN A 595 -18.40 -10.49 7.11
N GLY A 596 -17.76 -11.57 6.66
CA GLY A 596 -17.87 -11.98 5.26
C GLY A 596 -17.10 -13.25 4.93
N PHE A 597 -16.95 -13.47 3.63
CA PHE A 597 -16.10 -14.53 3.10
C PHE A 597 -15.35 -14.06 1.86
N GLU A 598 -14.24 -14.73 1.59
CA GLU A 598 -13.37 -14.49 0.44
C GLU A 598 -12.99 -15.81 -0.19
N PHE A 599 -12.98 -15.84 -1.52
CA PHE A 599 -12.42 -16.93 -2.32
C PHE A 599 -11.37 -16.36 -3.25
N GLU A 600 -10.21 -16.99 -3.31
CA GLU A 600 -9.11 -16.57 -4.17
C GLU A 600 -8.46 -17.78 -4.83
N SER A 601 -8.03 -17.62 -6.10
CA SER A 601 -7.23 -18.59 -6.84
C SER A 601 -6.19 -17.82 -7.64
N THR A 602 -4.91 -18.19 -7.50
CA THR A 602 -3.79 -17.51 -8.17
C THR A 602 -2.72 -18.52 -8.58
N GLY A 603 -2.19 -18.38 -9.80
CA GLY A 603 -1.14 -19.24 -10.30
C GLY A 603 -1.40 -19.75 -11.70
N LYS A 604 -0.92 -20.96 -11.98
CA LYS A 604 -1.06 -21.65 -13.26
C LYS A 604 -2.02 -22.83 -13.17
N ILE A 605 -2.96 -22.89 -14.11
CA ILE A 605 -3.81 -24.08 -14.33
C ILE A 605 -3.06 -25.11 -15.17
N THR A 606 -2.28 -24.63 -16.14
CA THR A 606 -1.30 -25.39 -16.92
C THR A 606 -0.06 -24.52 -17.12
N ASP A 607 1.03 -25.05 -17.67
CA ASP A 607 2.25 -24.27 -17.95
C ASP A 607 1.98 -23.03 -18.80
N ASP A 608 0.96 -23.10 -19.65
CA ASP A 608 0.58 -22.05 -20.60
C ASP A 608 -0.57 -21.17 -20.15
N TRP A 609 -1.23 -21.49 -19.01
CA TRP A 609 -2.46 -20.84 -18.59
C TRP A 609 -2.34 -20.29 -17.16
N ASN A 610 -2.15 -18.97 -17.03
CA ASN A 610 -2.18 -18.27 -15.74
C ASN A 610 -3.58 -17.75 -15.44
N ILE A 611 -3.91 -17.74 -14.15
CA ILE A 611 -5.16 -17.16 -13.63
C ILE A 611 -4.91 -16.41 -12.32
N TYR A 612 -5.60 -15.30 -12.17
CA TYR A 612 -5.98 -14.70 -10.91
C TYR A 612 -7.51 -14.60 -10.88
N PHE A 613 -8.13 -15.17 -9.87
CA PHE A 613 -9.55 -15.02 -9.58
C PHE A 613 -9.72 -14.67 -8.10
N GLY A 614 -10.48 -13.63 -7.79
CA GLY A 614 -10.82 -13.26 -6.43
C GLY A 614 -12.28 -12.83 -6.33
N TYR A 615 -12.96 -13.32 -5.30
CA TYR A 615 -14.29 -12.88 -4.92
C TYR A 615 -14.34 -12.58 -3.43
N THR A 616 -14.88 -11.41 -3.05
CA THR A 616 -15.14 -11.05 -1.67
C THR A 616 -16.57 -10.59 -1.50
N GLN A 617 -17.17 -10.97 -0.37
CA GLN A 617 -18.47 -10.46 0.08
C GLN A 617 -18.41 -10.21 1.58
N PHE A 618 -18.89 -9.02 2.00
CA PHE A 618 -18.94 -8.68 3.42
C PHE A 618 -20.10 -7.74 3.75
N SER A 619 -20.44 -7.64 5.04
CA SER A 619 -21.26 -6.58 5.62
C SER A 619 -20.50 -5.86 6.72
N THR A 620 -20.80 -4.59 6.93
CA THR A 620 -20.29 -3.79 8.05
C THR A 620 -21.45 -3.08 8.69
N ASP A 621 -21.66 -3.34 9.98
CA ASP A 621 -22.80 -2.86 10.73
C ASP A 621 -22.35 -2.17 12.02
N ASP A 622 -23.07 -1.12 12.43
CA ASP A 622 -22.89 -0.49 13.74
C ASP A 622 -23.53 -1.35 14.85
N PRO A 623 -23.34 -1.04 16.15
CA PRO A 623 -23.93 -1.82 17.24
C PRO A 623 -25.46 -1.85 17.24
N LYS A 624 -26.12 -0.96 16.51
CA LYS A 624 -27.59 -0.92 16.37
C LYS A 624 -28.07 -1.73 15.16
N GLY A 625 -27.16 -2.34 14.39
CA GLY A 625 -27.45 -3.10 13.19
C GLY A 625 -27.64 -2.23 11.93
N ASN A 626 -27.29 -0.95 11.97
CA ASN A 626 -27.33 -0.11 10.78
C ASN A 626 -26.09 -0.34 9.93
N ARG A 627 -26.26 -0.38 8.63
CA ARG A 627 -25.14 -0.47 7.68
C ARG A 627 -24.30 0.79 7.68
N ILE A 628 -23.00 0.63 7.83
CA ILE A 628 -21.99 1.71 7.77
C ILE A 628 -20.96 1.42 6.68
N ASN A 629 -20.09 2.38 6.37
CA ASN A 629 -19.07 2.28 5.31
C ASN A 629 -19.68 1.92 3.94
N THR A 630 -20.85 2.49 3.62
CA THR A 630 -21.64 2.19 2.42
C THR A 630 -20.99 2.68 1.12
N THR A 631 -19.92 3.42 1.21
CA THR A 631 -19.07 3.85 0.08
C THR A 631 -18.06 2.79 -0.37
N SER A 632 -17.95 1.67 0.35
CA SER A 632 -17.18 0.48 -0.05
C SER A 632 -18.12 -0.58 -0.64
N PRO A 633 -17.81 -1.14 -1.82
CA PRO A 633 -18.64 -2.18 -2.43
C PRO A 633 -18.65 -3.44 -1.54
N ARG A 634 -19.82 -4.00 -1.31
CA ARG A 634 -20.03 -5.17 -0.45
C ARG A 634 -19.68 -6.48 -1.12
N GLN A 635 -19.63 -6.48 -2.42
CA GLN A 635 -19.23 -7.62 -3.22
C GLN A 635 -18.30 -7.14 -4.33
N GLN A 636 -17.21 -7.86 -4.53
CA GLN A 636 -16.27 -7.63 -5.61
C GLN A 636 -15.88 -8.95 -6.25
N LEU A 637 -15.73 -8.94 -7.56
CA LEU A 637 -15.15 -10.02 -8.35
C LEU A 637 -14.03 -9.44 -9.19
N LYS A 638 -12.86 -10.05 -9.11
CA LYS A 638 -11.69 -9.74 -9.93
C LYS A 638 -11.23 -11.01 -10.63
N LEU A 639 -11.18 -10.96 -11.94
CA LEU A 639 -10.66 -12.04 -12.76
C LEU A 639 -9.67 -11.46 -13.75
N PHE A 640 -8.52 -12.07 -13.85
CA PHE A 640 -7.60 -11.87 -14.97
C PHE A 640 -6.93 -13.19 -15.32
N THR A 641 -6.86 -13.51 -16.59
CA THR A 641 -6.30 -14.77 -17.07
C THR A 641 -5.51 -14.55 -18.35
N THR A 642 -4.42 -15.30 -18.53
CA THR A 642 -3.62 -15.28 -19.76
C THR A 642 -3.38 -16.70 -20.24
N TYR A 643 -3.43 -16.88 -21.55
CA TYR A 643 -3.16 -18.16 -22.21
C TYR A 643 -2.13 -17.96 -23.32
N THR A 644 -1.06 -18.75 -23.29
CA THR A 644 -0.04 -18.83 -24.33
C THR A 644 -0.37 -20.00 -25.25
N PHE A 645 -0.51 -19.77 -26.54
CA PHE A 645 -0.81 -20.84 -27.49
C PHE A 645 0.37 -21.77 -27.66
N SER A 646 0.10 -22.99 -28.09
CA SER A 646 1.10 -24.00 -28.44
C SER A 646 1.34 -24.11 -29.95
N GLY A 647 2.32 -24.90 -30.38
CA GLY A 647 2.65 -25.16 -31.79
C GLY A 647 3.11 -23.90 -32.53
N ASP A 648 2.60 -23.66 -33.72
CA ASP A 648 2.98 -22.52 -34.59
C ASP A 648 2.62 -21.15 -33.99
N TRP A 649 1.75 -21.13 -33.00
CA TRP A 649 1.27 -19.91 -32.30
C TRP A 649 1.92 -19.73 -30.92
N ASN A 650 2.96 -20.50 -30.57
CA ASN A 650 3.59 -20.45 -29.24
C ASN A 650 4.21 -19.11 -28.82
N LYS A 651 4.28 -18.17 -29.77
CA LYS A 651 4.73 -16.78 -29.54
C LYS A 651 3.59 -15.85 -29.18
N LEU A 652 2.33 -16.28 -29.34
CA LEU A 652 1.14 -15.50 -29.04
C LEU A 652 0.60 -15.85 -27.66
N GLN A 653 0.44 -14.84 -26.83
CA GLN A 653 -0.28 -14.91 -25.55
C GLN A 653 -1.48 -13.97 -25.63
N VAL A 654 -2.64 -14.41 -25.16
CA VAL A 654 -3.83 -13.58 -25.03
C VAL A 654 -4.30 -13.56 -23.57
N GLY A 655 -4.94 -12.48 -23.18
CA GLY A 655 -5.48 -12.35 -21.83
C GLY A 655 -6.82 -11.61 -21.82
N ALA A 656 -7.61 -11.88 -20.79
CA ALA A 656 -8.87 -11.22 -20.55
C ALA A 656 -9.08 -11.04 -19.03
N GLY A 657 -9.77 -9.97 -18.67
CA GLY A 657 -10.11 -9.68 -17.28
C GLY A 657 -11.51 -9.09 -17.13
N VAL A 658 -12.07 -9.29 -15.94
CA VAL A 658 -13.34 -8.67 -15.52
C VAL A 658 -13.18 -8.20 -14.08
N ASN A 659 -13.48 -6.91 -13.87
CA ASN A 659 -13.58 -6.29 -12.56
C ASN A 659 -15.05 -5.91 -12.35
N TRP A 660 -15.74 -6.63 -11.46
CA TRP A 660 -17.13 -6.34 -11.11
C TRP A 660 -17.23 -5.92 -9.64
N GLN A 661 -18.12 -4.97 -9.35
CA GLN A 661 -18.47 -4.58 -7.98
C GLN A 661 -19.96 -4.33 -7.82
N SER A 662 -20.45 -4.56 -6.60
CA SER A 662 -21.80 -4.20 -6.19
C SER A 662 -21.97 -2.69 -6.05
N ARG A 663 -23.21 -2.22 -5.88
CA ARG A 663 -23.53 -0.81 -5.66
C ARG A 663 -22.82 -0.25 -4.44
N VAL A 664 -22.49 1.05 -4.48
CA VAL A 664 -22.10 1.89 -3.36
C VAL A 664 -23.02 3.09 -3.26
N TYR A 665 -23.26 3.60 -2.04
CA TYR A 665 -24.18 4.70 -1.84
C TYR A 665 -23.78 5.55 -0.62
N GLN A 666 -24.28 6.78 -0.58
CA GLN A 666 -24.06 7.71 0.52
C GLN A 666 -25.22 8.70 0.63
N THR A 667 -25.58 9.08 1.86
CA THR A 667 -26.53 10.18 2.08
C THR A 667 -25.77 11.51 2.08
N VAL A 668 -26.16 12.43 1.22
CA VAL A 668 -25.52 13.74 1.01
C VAL A 668 -26.51 14.89 1.17
N ASN A 669 -25.98 16.11 1.33
CA ASN A 669 -26.80 17.31 1.29
C ASN A 669 -27.12 17.72 -0.16
N SER A 670 -28.34 18.12 -0.42
CA SER A 670 -28.78 18.77 -1.64
C SER A 670 -29.52 20.08 -1.31
N PRO A 671 -29.81 20.95 -2.29
CA PRO A 671 -30.63 22.14 -2.06
C PRO A 671 -32.02 21.85 -1.48
N LEU A 672 -32.56 20.65 -1.71
CA LEU A 672 -33.87 20.19 -1.24
C LEU A 672 -33.82 19.36 0.05
N GLY A 673 -32.64 19.26 0.71
CA GLY A 673 -32.42 18.47 1.90
C GLY A 673 -31.51 17.28 1.68
N ARG A 674 -31.53 16.33 2.62
CA ARG A 674 -30.67 15.13 2.55
C ARG A 674 -31.24 14.09 1.59
N VAL A 675 -30.42 13.55 0.71
CA VAL A 675 -30.79 12.56 -0.29
C VAL A 675 -29.73 11.47 -0.40
N GLU A 676 -30.16 10.22 -0.64
CA GLU A 676 -29.24 9.13 -0.97
C GLU A 676 -28.83 9.22 -2.43
N VAL A 677 -27.52 9.12 -2.67
CA VAL A 677 -26.91 9.03 -4.00
C VAL A 677 -26.14 7.73 -4.10
N GLU A 678 -26.12 7.12 -5.29
CA GLU A 678 -25.47 5.85 -5.51
C GLU A 678 -24.73 5.76 -6.83
N GLN A 679 -23.74 4.90 -6.88
CA GLN A 679 -23.24 4.25 -8.08
C GLN A 679 -23.77 2.81 -8.07
N GLY A 680 -24.61 2.47 -9.02
CA GLY A 680 -25.11 1.11 -9.21
C GLY A 680 -23.98 0.11 -9.50
N SER A 681 -24.27 -1.18 -9.39
CA SER A 681 -23.29 -2.22 -9.75
C SER A 681 -22.83 -2.11 -11.19
N TYR A 682 -21.55 -2.41 -11.44
CA TYR A 682 -20.98 -2.39 -12.78
C TYR A 682 -19.85 -3.40 -12.94
N ALA A 683 -19.54 -3.73 -14.19
CA ALA A 683 -18.40 -4.55 -14.59
C ALA A 683 -17.55 -3.81 -15.62
N LEU A 684 -16.24 -3.92 -15.49
CA LEU A 684 -15.24 -3.43 -16.44
C LEU A 684 -14.52 -4.64 -17.03
N ALA A 685 -14.52 -4.75 -18.36
CA ALA A 685 -13.78 -5.77 -19.08
C ALA A 685 -12.44 -5.22 -19.54
N SER A 686 -11.39 -6.05 -19.47
CA SER A 686 -10.05 -5.78 -20.02
C SER A 686 -9.62 -6.90 -20.94
N LEU A 687 -8.82 -6.55 -21.97
CA LEU A 687 -8.26 -7.49 -22.93
C LEU A 687 -6.76 -7.23 -23.05
N MET A 688 -6.01 -8.29 -23.31
CA MET A 688 -4.55 -8.24 -23.55
C MET A 688 -4.19 -9.18 -24.67
N ALA A 689 -3.23 -8.79 -25.49
CA ALA A 689 -2.55 -9.67 -26.43
C ALA A 689 -1.07 -9.31 -26.47
N SER A 690 -0.20 -10.32 -26.53
CA SER A 690 1.22 -10.10 -26.70
C SER A 690 1.84 -11.12 -27.66
N TYR A 691 2.87 -10.71 -28.37
CA TYR A 691 3.60 -11.53 -29.33
C TYR A 691 5.11 -11.41 -29.12
N ALA A 692 5.76 -12.54 -28.87
CA ALA A 692 7.22 -12.62 -28.75
C ALA A 692 7.85 -12.84 -30.11
N PHE A 693 8.39 -11.77 -30.72
CA PHE A 693 9.08 -11.86 -32.02
C PHE A 693 10.35 -12.70 -31.90
N THR A 694 11.10 -12.47 -30.84
CA THR A 694 12.27 -13.26 -30.42
C THR A 694 12.16 -13.54 -28.91
N GLU A 695 13.13 -14.23 -28.33
CA GLU A 695 13.22 -14.40 -26.87
C GLU A 695 13.45 -13.04 -26.16
N GLN A 696 14.08 -12.09 -26.85
CA GLN A 696 14.39 -10.78 -26.33
C GLN A 696 13.30 -9.75 -26.58
N LEU A 697 12.61 -9.81 -27.73
CA LEU A 697 11.68 -8.77 -28.19
C LEU A 697 10.23 -9.21 -28.09
N LYS A 698 9.44 -8.55 -27.25
CA LYS A 698 7.99 -8.77 -27.05
C LYS A 698 7.21 -7.49 -27.34
N LEU A 699 6.12 -7.60 -28.07
CA LEU A 699 5.11 -6.55 -28.24
C LEU A 699 3.86 -6.96 -27.47
N SER A 700 3.26 -6.06 -26.71
CA SER A 700 2.00 -6.28 -26.03
C SER A 700 1.04 -5.11 -26.20
N ALA A 701 -0.26 -5.41 -26.21
CA ALA A 701 -1.32 -4.43 -26.28
C ALA A 701 -2.36 -4.75 -25.21
N ASN A 702 -2.83 -3.72 -24.50
CA ASN A 702 -3.83 -3.82 -23.46
C ASN A 702 -4.99 -2.88 -23.76
N VAL A 703 -6.21 -3.32 -23.46
CA VAL A 703 -7.43 -2.52 -23.54
C VAL A 703 -8.14 -2.60 -22.18
N HIS A 704 -8.22 -1.49 -21.47
CA HIS A 704 -8.98 -1.38 -20.23
C HIS A 704 -10.36 -0.78 -20.51
N ASN A 705 -11.36 -1.17 -19.68
CA ASN A 705 -12.75 -0.79 -19.90
C ASN A 705 -13.20 -0.98 -21.36
N ALA A 706 -12.92 -2.18 -21.92
CA ALA A 706 -13.07 -2.49 -23.35
C ALA A 706 -14.49 -2.19 -23.90
N LEU A 707 -15.51 -2.25 -23.05
CA LEU A 707 -16.91 -1.98 -23.40
C LEU A 707 -17.29 -0.49 -23.24
N ASP A 708 -16.34 0.37 -22.91
CA ASP A 708 -16.53 1.81 -22.64
C ASP A 708 -17.67 2.13 -21.67
N LYS A 709 -17.76 1.33 -20.60
CA LYS A 709 -18.77 1.53 -19.55
C LYS A 709 -18.59 2.88 -18.88
N THR A 710 -19.61 3.72 -18.86
CA THR A 710 -19.67 4.94 -18.06
C THR A 710 -20.09 4.59 -16.63
N TYR A 711 -19.32 5.03 -15.65
CA TYR A 711 -19.56 4.83 -14.23
C TYR A 711 -18.95 5.97 -13.42
N TYR A 712 -19.34 6.09 -12.14
CA TYR A 712 -18.71 6.99 -11.21
C TYR A 712 -17.66 6.21 -10.39
N SER A 713 -16.41 6.68 -10.44
CA SER A 713 -15.33 6.19 -9.57
C SER A 713 -15.51 6.65 -8.12
N GLN A 714 -16.18 7.81 -7.94
CA GLN A 714 -16.57 8.37 -6.65
C GLN A 714 -17.96 9.03 -6.80
N VAL A 715 -18.82 8.84 -5.80
CA VAL A 715 -20.14 9.50 -5.72
C VAL A 715 -20.46 9.87 -4.27
N GLY A 716 -20.86 11.11 -4.05
CA GLY A 716 -21.38 11.61 -2.79
C GLY A 716 -20.39 12.33 -1.88
N GLN A 717 -19.08 12.11 -2.00
CA GLN A 717 -18.12 12.85 -1.18
C GLN A 717 -18.27 14.35 -1.44
N TYR A 718 -18.50 15.12 -0.37
CA TYR A 718 -18.78 16.57 -0.43
C TYR A 718 -19.93 16.97 -1.36
N SER A 719 -20.93 16.09 -1.56
CA SER A 719 -22.00 16.25 -2.56
C SER A 719 -21.49 16.41 -3.99
N GLN A 720 -20.41 15.70 -4.32
CA GLN A 720 -19.72 15.70 -5.61
C GLN A 720 -19.62 14.29 -6.17
N PHE A 721 -19.17 14.16 -7.42
CA PHE A 721 -18.87 12.90 -8.06
C PHE A 721 -17.69 13.03 -9.02
N GLN A 722 -17.09 11.88 -9.36
CA GLN A 722 -16.09 11.79 -10.43
C GLN A 722 -16.46 10.64 -11.37
N TYR A 723 -16.29 10.86 -12.67
CA TYR A 723 -16.38 9.79 -13.65
C TYR A 723 -15.16 8.85 -13.53
N GLY A 724 -15.42 7.56 -13.76
CA GLY A 724 -14.35 6.58 -13.94
C GLY A 724 -13.76 6.65 -15.35
N THR A 725 -12.56 6.11 -15.48
CA THR A 725 -11.78 6.13 -16.74
C THR A 725 -12.53 5.47 -17.88
N PRO A 726 -12.70 6.14 -19.04
CA PRO A 726 -13.23 5.56 -20.27
C PRO A 726 -12.36 4.41 -20.79
N ARG A 727 -12.79 3.79 -21.90
CA ARG A 727 -11.93 2.82 -22.58
C ARG A 727 -10.57 3.43 -22.92
N SER A 728 -9.51 2.73 -22.52
CA SER A 728 -8.13 3.10 -22.83
C SER A 728 -7.40 1.95 -23.48
N VAL A 729 -6.45 2.29 -24.34
CA VAL A 729 -5.61 1.35 -25.08
C VAL A 729 -4.15 1.72 -24.82
N SER A 730 -3.30 0.72 -24.62
CA SER A 730 -1.84 0.90 -24.58
C SER A 730 -1.16 -0.17 -25.41
N VAL A 731 -0.01 0.18 -25.95
CA VAL A 731 0.89 -0.73 -26.67
C VAL A 731 2.27 -0.59 -26.04
N ASN A 732 2.89 -1.71 -25.71
CA ASN A 732 4.19 -1.77 -25.06
C ASN A 732 5.16 -2.65 -25.84
N VAL A 733 6.39 -2.20 -25.97
CA VAL A 733 7.52 -2.95 -26.54
C VAL A 733 8.51 -3.21 -25.43
N ASP A 734 8.78 -4.47 -25.17
CA ASP A 734 9.79 -4.92 -24.22
C ASP A 734 10.98 -5.50 -24.97
N TYR A 735 12.17 -5.10 -24.55
CA TYR A 735 13.41 -5.71 -24.99
C TYR A 735 14.25 -6.16 -23.80
N ARG A 736 14.75 -7.39 -23.87
CA ARG A 736 15.61 -8.01 -22.85
C ARG A 736 17.00 -8.25 -23.44
N PHE A 737 18.02 -7.94 -22.66
CA PHE A 737 19.41 -8.11 -23.07
C PHE A 737 19.93 -9.50 -22.71
#